data_e6952b0fb8a055da080ee538d57992f6
#
_entry.id   e6952b0fb8a055da080ee538d57992f6
#
_cell.length_a   1.000
_cell.length_b   1.000
_cell.length_c   1.000
_cell.angle_alpha   90.00
_cell.angle_beta   90.00
_cell.angle_gamma   90.00
#
_symmetry.space_group_name_H-M   'P 1'
#
loop_
_entity.id
_entity.type
_entity.pdbx_description
1 polymer ?
#
loop_
_entity_poly.entity_id
_entity_poly.type
_entity_poly.pdbx_seq_one_letter_code
_entity_poly.pdbx_strand_id
1 'polypeptide(L)'
;MLKKKIGKIVTASAVTACVLVNATAAMLPSMSMVAFAGQELGQMDFNDGVGLPWHICESGPGKMKFNIDGGTYNIEIVEPGGAAKGGESRWDCQFRHRGLILEAGHTYEVKAEVTADHDGQIYTKIGDSGSPYREPWHNGYGGNEGNGWNCMQVTANKTLKIESTFTCTENIEVGEWAWQFGGAGQHQSTDCFPAGTKLKFDNMSLIDKTDDKTDYDVLHPKKDVPEGQVRVNQVGYFSTLQKQATAVVENGTAAQKFSLLDASGKEVYTGTSSATRYDEDSQQYIQVLDFSDFTTAGTYTISCGGKGSYSFKIGNDVYDGILTDAVNYFYQNRSGIDLEEKYITSTGMNESKADLVHVAGHVPDTAYIQSKWIKSYKADGSDVDKSSGTLNGQGGWYDAGDHGKYVVNGGISIWTLNNMYERVLDSDNNSKESKWADNSGTVVIPENGNKIPDILDETKVEMDWMMEMVVPSGYKMTYDASAYGGSDTGKYENMVFHKLHDHKWTGLGVRPNDYADEWGTIRIVKPPSTAATLNFVANAAQTARLWKDIDSTYADKLLKQAKLSYEAAKANPELYAPLDQAIGGGAYGDTNVKDDFYWAACELYATTKDSSYLTDMKGYADCFKVTTNLEGGENNGSFSSFNWGNTAGLGSLTMYLNRDILDAADAKTLSDSIKKAADTYIAKEEEQGYGIPYQGATFTDAINLGYDDSGKLIEVNGYEWGSNSFVVNNAIVMAYAYDITKDAKYIDGVSTAMDYVFGRNAMDFSYVTGYGTYHCENPHHRFWSHELDSTFPYAPSGVMSGGANSGIQDPYVRGMGYKLGTLAPQLCYIDSVEAWSVNEVTINWNSPFAWVVSFLEDEAPLVDRDTPATTAKTTEGGTTSTTTSTGTALYGDVDCNGKIEINDIVLLSRYVAQDATAKAPTAQGLINADCENNGSIDAGDITAIARYLAHLCEASELGPQ
;
A
#
# COMPACT_ATOMS: atom_id res chain seq x y z
N MET A 1 -43.27 12.29 -7.26
CA MET A 1 -43.50 13.73 -7.19
C MET A 1 -42.27 14.35 -6.59
N LEU A 2 -41.37 14.82 -7.35
CA LEU A 2 -40.96 16.21 -7.46
C LEU A 2 -39.88 16.36 -8.55
N LYS A 3 -40.27 16.90 -9.69
CA LYS A 3 -39.34 17.45 -10.67
C LYS A 3 -39.03 18.89 -10.29
N LYS A 4 -37.82 19.30 -10.62
CA LYS A 4 -37.28 20.64 -10.82
C LYS A 4 -36.33 21.16 -9.76
N LYS A 5 -34.99 21.22 -10.10
CA LYS A 5 -34.43 22.51 -10.53
C LYS A 5 -32.99 22.31 -11.02
N ILE A 6 -32.83 22.34 -12.31
CA ILE A 6 -31.57 22.66 -12.98
C ILE A 6 -31.49 24.19 -13.04
N GLY A 7 -30.41 24.77 -12.62
CA GLY A 7 -30.10 26.18 -12.71
C GLY A 7 -28.63 26.45 -12.89
N LYS A 8 -28.21 26.46 -14.13
CA LYS A 8 -27.04 27.12 -14.75
C LYS A 8 -26.18 28.02 -13.88
N ILE A 9 -24.86 27.82 -13.93
CA ILE A 9 -23.91 28.94 -14.13
C ILE A 9 -22.84 28.48 -15.12
N VAL A 10 -22.89 28.99 -16.33
CA VAL A 10 -21.80 29.01 -17.32
C VAL A 10 -21.08 30.33 -17.14
N THR A 11 -19.79 30.34 -16.92
CA THR A 11 -18.96 31.54 -17.19
C THR A 11 -17.83 31.17 -18.13
N ALA A 12 -18.03 31.59 -19.38
CA ALA A 12 -17.00 31.56 -20.40
C ALA A 12 -15.97 32.67 -20.18
N SER A 13 -14.71 32.34 -20.36
CA SER A 13 -13.67 33.35 -20.60
C SER A 13 -13.05 33.12 -21.96
N ALA A 14 -13.41 33.97 -22.90
CA ALA A 14 -12.84 34.03 -24.23
C ALA A 14 -11.52 34.82 -24.19
N VAL A 15 -10.46 34.24 -24.71
CA VAL A 15 -9.27 35.00 -25.11
C VAL A 15 -9.27 35.16 -26.62
N THR A 16 -9.35 36.43 -27.04
CA THR A 16 -9.35 36.90 -28.43
C THR A 16 -7.89 36.97 -28.93
N ALA A 17 -7.57 36.27 -29.98
CA ALA A 17 -6.39 36.56 -30.79
C ALA A 17 -6.81 36.96 -32.21
N CYS A 18 -6.58 38.23 -32.58
CA CYS A 18 -6.72 38.75 -33.93
C CYS A 18 -5.53 38.34 -34.80
N VAL A 19 -5.80 37.71 -35.94
CA VAL A 19 -4.88 37.74 -37.08
C VAL A 19 -5.68 38.11 -38.35
N LEU A 20 -5.09 39.01 -39.09
CA LEU A 20 -5.65 39.65 -40.29
C LEU A 20 -5.88 38.68 -41.45
N VAL A 21 -6.99 38.91 -42.09
CA VAL A 21 -7.46 38.26 -43.31
C VAL A 21 -6.85 38.93 -44.55
N ASN A 22 -6.38 38.14 -45.50
CA ASN A 22 -6.35 38.53 -46.92
C ASN A 22 -7.29 37.61 -47.70
N ALA A 23 -8.26 38.23 -48.30
CA ALA A 23 -9.31 37.58 -49.07
C ALA A 23 -8.83 37.20 -50.48
N THR A 24 -9.05 35.94 -50.85
CA THR A 24 -9.26 35.56 -52.26
C THR A 24 -10.44 34.60 -52.31
N ALA A 25 -11.41 34.96 -53.11
CA ALA A 25 -12.61 34.19 -53.37
C ALA A 25 -12.25 32.89 -54.10
N ALA A 26 -12.63 31.75 -53.53
CA ALA A 26 -12.76 30.51 -54.29
C ALA A 26 -13.77 29.59 -53.58
N MET A 27 -14.83 29.27 -54.33
CA MET A 27 -15.76 28.12 -54.28
C MET A 27 -16.08 27.53 -52.89
N LEU A 28 -17.33 27.65 -52.52
CA LEU A 28 -17.98 26.84 -51.48
C LEU A 28 -17.72 25.36 -51.72
N PRO A 29 -17.04 24.67 -50.81
CA PRO A 29 -17.16 23.24 -50.74
C PRO A 29 -18.54 22.93 -50.13
N SER A 30 -19.29 22.04 -50.79
CA SER A 30 -20.44 21.38 -50.18
C SER A 30 -20.15 21.07 -48.73
N MET A 31 -20.96 21.58 -47.83
CA MET A 31 -21.02 21.04 -46.47
C MET A 31 -21.37 19.56 -46.63
N SER A 32 -20.37 18.69 -46.63
CA SER A 32 -20.59 17.32 -46.25
C SER A 32 -21.10 17.39 -44.80
N MET A 33 -22.36 17.08 -44.59
CA MET A 33 -22.83 16.71 -43.26
C MET A 33 -21.83 15.64 -42.79
N VAL A 34 -21.01 15.94 -41.76
CA VAL A 34 -20.29 14.92 -41.06
C VAL A 34 -21.39 14.01 -40.51
N ALA A 35 -21.50 12.81 -41.03
CA ALA A 35 -22.44 11.85 -40.50
C ALA A 35 -22.02 11.61 -39.04
N PHE A 36 -22.98 11.72 -38.15
CA PHE A 36 -22.80 11.39 -36.75
C PHE A 36 -22.25 9.94 -36.66
N ALA A 37 -21.04 9.79 -36.13
CA ALA A 37 -20.35 8.50 -36.10
C ALA A 37 -20.86 7.62 -34.95
N GLY A 38 -21.54 8.19 -33.96
CA GLY A 38 -21.91 7.57 -32.69
C GLY A 38 -20.83 7.76 -31.66
N GLN A 39 -21.13 7.40 -30.39
CA GLN A 39 -20.17 7.39 -29.29
C GLN A 39 -19.54 6.01 -29.19
N GLU A 40 -18.22 5.98 -29.11
CA GLU A 40 -17.43 4.78 -28.89
C GLU A 40 -17.42 4.42 -27.41
N LEU A 41 -17.66 3.14 -27.11
CA LEU A 41 -17.66 2.60 -25.75
C LEU A 41 -16.58 1.50 -25.65
N GLY A 42 -15.30 1.89 -25.57
CA GLY A 42 -14.15 1.01 -25.43
C GLY A 42 -13.74 0.28 -26.71
N GLN A 43 -13.43 1.04 -27.75
CA GLN A 43 -12.87 0.52 -28.99
C GLN A 43 -11.45 0.04 -28.76
N MET A 44 -11.19 -1.24 -29.08
CA MET A 44 -9.87 -1.83 -28.90
C MET A 44 -9.46 -2.67 -30.11
N ASP A 45 -8.36 -2.28 -30.73
CA ASP A 45 -7.63 -3.05 -31.74
C ASP A 45 -6.28 -3.57 -31.19
N PHE A 46 -5.99 -3.25 -29.91
CA PHE A 46 -4.80 -3.70 -29.18
C PHE A 46 -3.43 -3.37 -29.84
N ASN A 47 -3.41 -2.51 -30.86
CA ASN A 47 -2.22 -2.19 -31.64
C ASN A 47 -1.20 -1.37 -30.84
N ASP A 48 -1.64 -0.62 -29.84
CA ASP A 48 -0.79 0.15 -28.93
C ASP A 48 -0.20 -0.70 -27.78
N GLY A 49 -0.61 -1.96 -27.69
CA GLY A 49 -0.19 -2.88 -26.64
C GLY A 49 -0.94 -2.70 -25.31
N VAL A 50 -1.99 -1.87 -25.26
CA VAL A 50 -2.89 -1.70 -24.12
C VAL A 50 -4.12 -2.57 -24.30
N GLY A 51 -4.54 -3.27 -23.26
CA GLY A 51 -5.73 -4.12 -23.27
C GLY A 51 -6.94 -3.47 -22.61
N LEU A 52 -6.72 -2.58 -21.65
CA LEU A 52 -7.80 -1.93 -20.92
C LEU A 52 -8.72 -1.13 -21.86
N PRO A 53 -10.00 -1.11 -21.59
CA PRO A 53 -10.70 -1.61 -20.39
C PRO A 53 -10.95 -3.11 -20.36
N TRP A 54 -10.49 -3.86 -21.35
CA TRP A 54 -10.64 -5.30 -21.43
C TRP A 54 -9.62 -6.02 -20.54
N HIS A 55 -10.09 -6.96 -19.74
CA HIS A 55 -9.25 -7.77 -18.85
C HIS A 55 -9.82 -9.18 -18.66
N ILE A 56 -8.98 -10.14 -18.27
CA ILE A 56 -9.43 -11.47 -17.90
C ILE A 56 -10.01 -11.48 -16.48
N CYS A 57 -10.95 -12.39 -16.24
CA CYS A 57 -11.50 -12.67 -14.92
C CYS A 57 -11.58 -14.19 -14.72
N GLU A 58 -10.99 -14.66 -13.62
CA GLU A 58 -10.99 -16.05 -13.20
C GLU A 58 -11.92 -16.24 -12.00
N SER A 59 -12.69 -17.31 -12.01
CA SER A 59 -13.52 -17.73 -10.86
C SER A 59 -13.31 -19.22 -10.57
N GLY A 60 -13.37 -19.58 -9.30
CA GLY A 60 -13.18 -20.96 -8.88
C GLY A 60 -11.85 -21.55 -9.36
N PRO A 61 -11.84 -22.76 -9.93
CA PRO A 61 -10.63 -23.39 -10.44
C PRO A 61 -10.19 -22.91 -11.82
N GLY A 62 -10.94 -22.03 -12.49
CA GLY A 62 -10.56 -21.46 -13.78
C GLY A 62 -9.22 -20.74 -13.72
N LYS A 63 -8.32 -20.99 -14.68
CA LYS A 63 -7.01 -20.36 -14.76
C LYS A 63 -6.64 -20.01 -16.18
N MET A 64 -6.09 -18.82 -16.38
CA MET A 64 -5.69 -18.29 -17.67
C MET A 64 -4.33 -17.62 -17.59
N LYS A 65 -3.65 -17.57 -18.73
CA LYS A 65 -2.50 -16.68 -18.98
C LYS A 65 -2.88 -15.75 -20.12
N PHE A 66 -2.34 -14.53 -20.11
CA PHE A 66 -2.57 -13.62 -21.22
C PHE A 66 -1.35 -12.76 -21.54
N ASN A 67 -1.33 -12.23 -22.74
CA ASN A 67 -0.45 -11.14 -23.16
C ASN A 67 -1.15 -10.31 -24.26
N ILE A 68 -0.69 -9.07 -24.41
CA ILE A 68 -1.14 -8.15 -25.46
C ILE A 68 0.03 -7.97 -26.39
N ASP A 69 -0.02 -8.57 -27.57
CA ASP A 69 1.07 -8.57 -28.53
C ASP A 69 0.54 -8.80 -29.97
N GLY A 70 1.23 -8.21 -30.93
CA GLY A 70 0.88 -8.35 -32.35
C GLY A 70 -0.50 -7.78 -32.70
N GLY A 71 -0.96 -6.78 -31.98
CA GLY A 71 -2.28 -6.15 -32.19
C GLY A 71 -3.44 -7.02 -31.78
N THR A 72 -3.23 -7.94 -30.82
CA THR A 72 -4.28 -8.81 -30.30
C THR A 72 -4.17 -9.01 -28.81
N TYR A 73 -5.31 -9.23 -28.13
CA TYR A 73 -5.35 -9.74 -26.76
C TYR A 73 -5.35 -11.28 -26.82
N ASN A 74 -4.25 -11.88 -26.37
CA ASN A 74 -4.03 -13.32 -26.47
C ASN A 74 -4.26 -13.97 -25.09
N ILE A 75 -5.13 -14.98 -25.03
CA ILE A 75 -5.47 -15.71 -23.81
C ILE A 75 -5.17 -17.19 -23.99
N GLU A 76 -4.45 -17.80 -23.05
CA GLU A 76 -4.27 -19.25 -22.96
C GLU A 76 -5.10 -19.78 -21.78
N ILE A 77 -5.99 -20.72 -22.03
CA ILE A 77 -6.78 -21.41 -21.01
C ILE A 77 -5.88 -22.46 -20.36
N VAL A 78 -5.43 -22.23 -19.13
CA VAL A 78 -4.61 -23.19 -18.39
C VAL A 78 -5.49 -24.27 -17.76
N GLU A 79 -6.61 -23.84 -17.15
CA GLU A 79 -7.62 -24.69 -16.53
C GLU A 79 -9.01 -24.08 -16.80
N PRO A 80 -9.89 -24.75 -17.51
CA PRO A 80 -11.20 -24.19 -17.84
C PRO A 80 -12.17 -24.06 -16.65
N GLY A 81 -11.90 -24.72 -15.52
CA GLY A 81 -12.82 -24.73 -14.39
C GLY A 81 -14.03 -25.67 -14.58
N GLY A 82 -15.21 -25.21 -14.19
CA GLY A 82 -16.48 -25.93 -14.30
C GLY A 82 -16.88 -26.72 -13.05
N ALA A 83 -18.19 -27.08 -12.98
CA ALA A 83 -18.82 -27.70 -11.82
C ALA A 83 -18.15 -29.02 -11.38
N ALA A 84 -17.67 -29.84 -12.31
CA ALA A 84 -16.99 -31.10 -11.98
C ALA A 84 -15.64 -30.90 -11.28
N LYS A 85 -15.04 -29.72 -11.39
CA LYS A 85 -13.74 -29.36 -10.77
C LYS A 85 -13.88 -28.46 -9.55
N GLY A 86 -15.11 -28.21 -9.11
CA GLY A 86 -15.41 -27.35 -7.96
C GLY A 86 -15.68 -25.90 -8.33
N GLY A 87 -15.67 -25.55 -9.63
CA GLY A 87 -16.15 -24.29 -10.16
C GLY A 87 -17.65 -24.27 -10.40
N GLU A 88 -18.11 -23.37 -11.24
CA GLU A 88 -19.53 -23.21 -11.53
C GLU A 88 -19.87 -23.58 -12.98
N SER A 89 -19.26 -22.92 -13.96
CA SER A 89 -19.63 -23.04 -15.38
C SER A 89 -18.63 -22.32 -16.30
N ARG A 90 -19.09 -21.99 -17.52
CA ARG A 90 -18.33 -21.23 -18.53
C ARG A 90 -17.80 -19.88 -18.05
N TRP A 91 -18.43 -19.27 -17.04
CA TRP A 91 -17.98 -18.02 -16.46
C TRP A 91 -16.81 -18.16 -15.46
N ASP A 92 -16.30 -19.37 -15.25
CA ASP A 92 -15.06 -19.55 -14.49
C ASP A 92 -13.83 -19.00 -15.25
N CYS A 93 -13.93 -18.86 -16.59
CA CYS A 93 -12.97 -18.13 -17.42
C CYS A 93 -13.69 -17.09 -18.25
N GLN A 94 -13.39 -15.82 -18.02
CA GLN A 94 -14.01 -14.70 -18.72
C GLN A 94 -12.97 -13.72 -19.27
N PHE A 95 -13.34 -13.05 -20.35
CA PHE A 95 -12.71 -11.85 -20.87
C PHE A 95 -13.78 -10.79 -20.95
N ARG A 96 -13.59 -9.64 -20.28
CA ARG A 96 -14.69 -8.70 -20.07
C ARG A 96 -14.24 -7.25 -20.08
N HIS A 97 -15.20 -6.37 -20.38
CA HIS A 97 -15.15 -4.92 -20.21
C HIS A 97 -16.31 -4.54 -19.29
N ARG A 98 -16.02 -3.90 -18.15
CA ARG A 98 -17.00 -3.49 -17.13
C ARG A 98 -17.21 -1.97 -17.14
N GLY A 99 -18.11 -1.50 -16.30
CA GLY A 99 -18.43 -0.08 -16.17
C GLY A 99 -19.24 0.49 -17.34
N LEU A 100 -19.93 -0.34 -18.08
CA LEU A 100 -20.80 0.10 -19.19
C LEU A 100 -22.13 0.61 -18.66
N ILE A 101 -22.61 1.71 -19.26
CA ILE A 101 -23.96 2.23 -19.07
C ILE A 101 -24.68 2.18 -20.40
N LEU A 102 -25.85 1.51 -20.43
CA LEU A 102 -26.67 1.40 -21.62
C LEU A 102 -28.03 2.06 -21.35
N GLU A 103 -28.49 2.90 -22.27
CA GLU A 103 -29.72 3.66 -22.11
C GLU A 103 -30.88 3.05 -22.89
N ALA A 104 -32.07 3.07 -22.26
CA ALA A 104 -33.31 2.62 -22.88
C ALA A 104 -33.65 3.43 -24.12
N GLY A 105 -33.93 2.76 -25.23
CA GLY A 105 -34.24 3.38 -26.52
C GLY A 105 -33.01 3.66 -27.41
N HIS A 106 -31.78 3.50 -26.84
CA HIS A 106 -30.56 3.69 -27.64
C HIS A 106 -30.25 2.44 -28.48
N THR A 107 -29.62 2.65 -29.59
CA THR A 107 -29.21 1.60 -30.53
C THR A 107 -27.70 1.50 -30.57
N TYR A 108 -27.20 0.32 -30.31
CA TYR A 108 -25.78 0.02 -30.22
C TYR A 108 -25.32 -0.85 -31.40
N GLU A 109 -24.16 -0.52 -31.98
CA GLU A 109 -23.45 -1.36 -32.96
C GLU A 109 -22.33 -2.15 -32.25
N VAL A 110 -22.30 -3.46 -32.49
CA VAL A 110 -21.32 -4.36 -31.86
C VAL A 110 -20.47 -5.02 -32.93
N LYS A 111 -19.13 -4.98 -32.78
CA LYS A 111 -18.18 -5.70 -33.61
C LYS A 111 -17.15 -6.39 -32.76
N ALA A 112 -16.75 -7.60 -33.14
CA ALA A 112 -15.67 -8.35 -32.48
C ALA A 112 -15.11 -9.41 -33.38
N GLU A 113 -13.84 -9.73 -33.22
CA GLU A 113 -13.16 -10.85 -33.89
C GLU A 113 -12.52 -11.75 -32.83
N VAL A 114 -12.77 -13.08 -32.93
CA VAL A 114 -12.18 -14.07 -32.04
C VAL A 114 -11.65 -15.23 -32.87
N THR A 115 -10.43 -15.66 -32.59
CA THR A 115 -9.82 -16.86 -33.22
C THR A 115 -9.30 -17.78 -32.13
N ALA A 116 -9.59 -19.06 -32.23
CA ALA A 116 -9.05 -20.11 -31.36
C ALA A 116 -8.16 -21.07 -32.16
N ASP A 117 -7.16 -21.68 -31.55
CA ASP A 117 -6.37 -22.75 -32.18
C ASP A 117 -6.96 -24.15 -32.07
N HIS A 118 -8.04 -24.31 -31.30
CA HIS A 118 -8.83 -25.54 -31.16
C HIS A 118 -10.30 -25.32 -31.52
N ASP A 119 -10.99 -26.38 -31.94
CA ASP A 119 -12.44 -26.37 -32.00
C ASP A 119 -13.02 -26.24 -30.59
N GLY A 120 -14.10 -25.48 -30.47
CA GLY A 120 -14.75 -25.25 -29.18
C GLY A 120 -16.00 -24.42 -29.29
N GLN A 121 -16.39 -23.82 -28.17
CA GLN A 121 -17.60 -23.00 -28.08
C GLN A 121 -17.36 -21.80 -27.14
N ILE A 122 -18.07 -20.71 -27.41
CA ILE A 122 -17.93 -19.45 -26.63
C ILE A 122 -19.28 -18.76 -26.47
N TYR A 123 -19.48 -18.11 -25.37
CA TYR A 123 -20.65 -17.28 -25.12
C TYR A 123 -20.23 -15.82 -24.93
N THR A 124 -21.00 -14.88 -25.44
CA THR A 124 -20.78 -13.45 -25.16
C THR A 124 -22.10 -12.74 -24.92
N LYS A 125 -22.08 -11.82 -23.98
CA LYS A 125 -23.24 -11.01 -23.60
C LYS A 125 -22.82 -9.56 -23.37
N ILE A 126 -23.78 -8.64 -23.61
CA ILE A 126 -23.76 -7.26 -23.12
C ILE A 126 -25.00 -7.09 -22.26
N GLY A 127 -24.83 -6.66 -21.02
CA GLY A 127 -25.91 -6.50 -20.06
C GLY A 127 -25.44 -6.30 -18.64
N ASP A 128 -26.28 -6.60 -17.66
CA ASP A 128 -25.92 -6.44 -16.25
C ASP A 128 -24.66 -7.22 -15.88
N SER A 129 -23.79 -6.63 -15.08
CA SER A 129 -22.64 -7.31 -14.51
C SER A 129 -23.00 -8.19 -13.30
N GLY A 130 -24.16 -7.97 -12.69
CA GLY A 130 -24.73 -8.67 -11.54
C GLY A 130 -26.23 -8.89 -11.68
N SER A 131 -26.94 -9.11 -10.56
CA SER A 131 -28.41 -9.19 -10.55
C SER A 131 -29.05 -7.88 -11.04
N PRO A 132 -30.10 -7.92 -11.85
CA PRO A 132 -30.94 -9.07 -12.20
C PRO A 132 -30.50 -9.84 -13.45
N TYR A 133 -29.26 -9.68 -13.94
CA TYR A 133 -28.67 -10.42 -15.08
C TYR A 133 -29.41 -10.25 -16.40
N ARG A 134 -29.90 -9.06 -16.72
CA ARG A 134 -30.52 -8.73 -17.99
C ARG A 134 -29.46 -8.76 -19.09
N GLU A 135 -29.79 -9.32 -20.23
CA GLU A 135 -28.92 -9.44 -21.40
C GLU A 135 -29.63 -8.85 -22.64
N PRO A 136 -29.62 -7.53 -22.83
CA PRO A 136 -30.21 -6.90 -24.02
C PRO A 136 -29.55 -7.35 -25.32
N TRP A 137 -28.34 -7.92 -25.26
CA TRP A 137 -27.66 -8.51 -26.39
C TRP A 137 -26.84 -9.74 -25.96
N HIS A 138 -26.84 -10.79 -26.78
CA HIS A 138 -25.99 -11.95 -26.63
C HIS A 138 -25.68 -12.63 -27.98
N ASN A 139 -24.48 -13.15 -28.14
CA ASN A 139 -24.06 -13.98 -29.28
C ASN A 139 -24.34 -13.36 -30.68
N GLY A 140 -24.38 -12.04 -30.82
CA GLY A 140 -24.72 -11.35 -32.06
C GLY A 140 -26.20 -11.01 -32.24
N TYR A 141 -27.06 -11.29 -31.25
CA TYR A 141 -28.51 -11.11 -31.32
C TYR A 141 -28.97 -10.14 -30.22
N GLY A 142 -29.96 -9.28 -30.57
CA GLY A 142 -30.61 -8.43 -29.57
C GLY A 142 -31.77 -9.12 -28.87
N GLY A 143 -31.96 -8.84 -27.60
CA GLY A 143 -33.07 -9.34 -26.80
C GLY A 143 -33.10 -10.87 -26.67
N ASN A 144 -34.29 -11.46 -26.82
CA ASN A 144 -34.49 -12.91 -26.73
C ASN A 144 -34.30 -13.67 -28.06
N GLU A 145 -33.75 -13.04 -29.08
CA GLU A 145 -33.48 -13.66 -30.37
C GLU A 145 -32.24 -14.58 -30.32
N GLY A 146 -32.02 -15.37 -31.37
CA GLY A 146 -30.87 -16.26 -31.49
C GLY A 146 -31.02 -17.57 -30.74
N ASN A 147 -29.91 -18.17 -30.30
CA ASN A 147 -29.91 -19.48 -29.64
C ASN A 147 -29.97 -19.41 -28.11
N GLY A 148 -30.45 -18.30 -27.57
CA GLY A 148 -30.57 -18.08 -26.14
C GLY A 148 -29.20 -18.20 -25.43
N TRP A 149 -29.14 -18.84 -24.28
CA TRP A 149 -27.93 -19.01 -23.48
C TRP A 149 -26.96 -20.10 -23.99
N ASN A 150 -27.19 -20.67 -25.18
CA ASN A 150 -26.29 -21.66 -25.77
C ASN A 150 -25.06 -20.96 -26.39
N CYS A 151 -23.89 -21.56 -26.22
CA CYS A 151 -22.66 -21.08 -26.82
C CYS A 151 -22.67 -21.14 -28.36
N MET A 152 -21.96 -20.24 -28.99
CA MET A 152 -21.59 -20.26 -30.39
C MET A 152 -20.46 -21.26 -30.64
N GLN A 153 -20.45 -21.93 -31.83
CA GLN A 153 -19.35 -22.79 -32.19
C GLN A 153 -18.17 -22.01 -32.76
N VAL A 154 -16.98 -22.35 -32.31
CA VAL A 154 -15.72 -21.80 -32.82
C VAL A 154 -14.96 -22.92 -33.52
N THR A 155 -14.54 -22.70 -34.77
CA THR A 155 -13.72 -23.63 -35.52
C THR A 155 -12.26 -23.27 -35.42
N ALA A 156 -11.41 -24.24 -35.16
CA ALA A 156 -9.97 -24.04 -35.02
C ALA A 156 -9.35 -23.24 -36.19
N ASN A 157 -8.57 -22.23 -35.87
CA ASN A 157 -7.87 -21.35 -36.82
C ASN A 157 -8.77 -20.60 -37.80
N LYS A 158 -10.07 -20.44 -37.48
CA LYS A 158 -10.98 -19.58 -38.22
C LYS A 158 -11.50 -18.48 -37.34
N THR A 159 -11.44 -17.26 -37.84
CA THR A 159 -11.96 -16.09 -37.13
C THR A 159 -13.48 -16.12 -37.06
N LEU A 160 -14.02 -16.15 -35.85
CA LEU A 160 -15.43 -15.87 -35.59
C LEU A 160 -15.58 -14.34 -35.62
N LYS A 161 -16.41 -13.83 -36.52
CA LYS A 161 -16.71 -12.38 -36.60
C LYS A 161 -18.14 -12.14 -36.15
N ILE A 162 -18.31 -11.16 -35.28
CA ILE A 162 -19.59 -10.64 -34.87
C ILE A 162 -19.71 -9.22 -35.44
N GLU A 163 -20.86 -8.97 -36.07
CA GLU A 163 -21.22 -7.66 -36.57
C GLU A 163 -22.76 -7.54 -36.51
N SER A 164 -23.26 -6.80 -35.53
CA SER A 164 -24.69 -6.70 -35.27
C SER A 164 -25.07 -5.37 -34.62
N THR A 165 -26.38 -5.13 -34.57
CA THR A 165 -26.94 -3.99 -33.82
C THR A 165 -28.07 -4.46 -32.92
N PHE A 166 -28.25 -3.78 -31.79
CA PHE A 166 -29.41 -3.98 -30.93
C PHE A 166 -29.92 -2.67 -30.37
N THR A 167 -31.16 -2.65 -29.92
CA THR A 167 -31.74 -1.52 -29.19
C THR A 167 -31.98 -1.95 -27.75
N CYS A 168 -31.43 -1.20 -26.81
CA CYS A 168 -31.65 -1.43 -25.41
C CYS A 168 -33.08 -1.01 -25.02
N THR A 169 -33.82 -1.88 -24.37
CA THR A 169 -35.23 -1.60 -23.98
C THR A 169 -35.36 -1.10 -22.55
N GLU A 170 -34.36 -1.27 -21.72
CA GLU A 170 -34.30 -0.86 -20.33
C GLU A 170 -32.90 -0.26 -20.04
N ASN A 171 -32.80 0.63 -19.07
CA ASN A 171 -31.47 1.10 -18.64
C ASN A 171 -30.69 -0.01 -17.98
N ILE A 172 -29.41 -0.13 -18.35
CA ILE A 172 -28.41 -0.93 -17.66
C ILE A 172 -27.42 0.07 -17.03
N GLU A 173 -27.48 0.23 -15.74
CA GLU A 173 -26.69 1.22 -15.02
C GLU A 173 -25.32 0.67 -14.60
N VAL A 174 -25.21 -0.67 -14.46
CA VAL A 174 -24.01 -1.38 -14.09
C VAL A 174 -23.79 -2.51 -15.09
N GLY A 175 -23.24 -2.16 -16.24
CA GLY A 175 -23.13 -3.05 -17.37
C GLY A 175 -21.73 -3.64 -17.58
N GLU A 176 -21.71 -4.74 -18.31
CA GLU A 176 -20.49 -5.36 -18.82
C GLU A 176 -20.70 -5.93 -20.22
N TRP A 177 -19.62 -6.02 -20.98
CA TRP A 177 -19.52 -6.91 -22.14
C TRP A 177 -18.59 -8.05 -21.77
N ALA A 178 -19.13 -9.25 -21.61
CA ALA A 178 -18.40 -10.42 -21.18
C ALA A 178 -18.35 -11.51 -22.25
N TRP A 179 -17.18 -12.12 -22.40
CA TRP A 179 -16.95 -13.37 -23.13
C TRP A 179 -16.67 -14.47 -22.12
N GLN A 180 -17.39 -15.59 -22.22
CA GLN A 180 -17.36 -16.69 -21.30
C GLN A 180 -16.96 -17.97 -22.04
N PHE A 181 -15.90 -18.63 -21.58
CA PHE A 181 -15.30 -19.78 -22.26
C PHE A 181 -14.67 -20.82 -21.33
N GLY A 182 -15.13 -20.87 -20.07
CA GLY A 182 -14.66 -21.81 -19.04
C GLY A 182 -15.28 -23.22 -19.17
N GLY A 183 -15.33 -23.91 -18.01
CA GLY A 183 -15.68 -25.32 -17.92
C GLY A 183 -17.18 -25.64 -18.04
N ALA A 184 -17.49 -26.94 -18.06
CA ALA A 184 -18.85 -27.47 -18.09
C ALA A 184 -19.61 -27.14 -16.80
N GLY A 185 -20.91 -26.83 -16.94
CA GLY A 185 -21.78 -26.50 -15.84
C GLY A 185 -23.20 -26.19 -16.27
N GLN A 186 -23.83 -25.23 -15.62
CA GLN A 186 -25.16 -24.76 -16.02
C GLN A 186 -25.10 -24.24 -17.45
N HIS A 187 -26.05 -24.60 -18.27
CA HIS A 187 -26.21 -24.25 -19.68
C HIS A 187 -25.27 -24.95 -20.71
N GLN A 188 -24.29 -25.73 -20.25
CA GLN A 188 -23.42 -26.50 -21.16
C GLN A 188 -22.93 -27.81 -20.53
N SER A 189 -22.84 -28.86 -21.31
CA SER A 189 -22.48 -30.20 -20.82
C SER A 189 -20.99 -30.55 -20.99
N THR A 190 -20.22 -29.72 -21.67
CA THR A 190 -18.78 -29.92 -21.93
C THR A 190 -18.05 -28.61 -21.67
N ASP A 191 -16.76 -28.69 -21.37
CA ASP A 191 -15.92 -27.52 -21.33
C ASP A 191 -16.01 -26.74 -22.65
N CYS A 192 -15.95 -25.42 -22.60
CA CYS A 192 -16.01 -24.60 -23.82
C CYS A 192 -14.81 -24.86 -24.72
N PHE A 193 -13.62 -24.99 -24.11
CA PHE A 193 -12.39 -25.38 -24.79
C PHE A 193 -11.56 -26.30 -23.89
N PRO A 194 -10.71 -27.17 -24.47
CA PRO A 194 -9.73 -27.90 -23.68
C PRO A 194 -8.65 -26.99 -23.10
N ALA A 195 -8.02 -27.41 -21.99
CA ALA A 195 -6.83 -26.76 -21.45
C ALA A 195 -5.72 -26.70 -22.52
N GLY A 196 -4.95 -25.62 -22.53
CA GLY A 196 -3.92 -25.31 -23.53
C GLY A 196 -4.43 -24.54 -24.75
N THR A 197 -5.76 -24.36 -24.89
CA THR A 197 -6.32 -23.57 -26.00
C THR A 197 -5.88 -22.11 -25.91
N LYS A 198 -5.49 -21.57 -27.09
CA LYS A 198 -5.14 -20.17 -27.24
C LYS A 198 -6.21 -19.44 -28.02
N LEU A 199 -6.76 -18.41 -27.39
CA LEU A 199 -7.72 -17.49 -27.96
C LEU A 199 -7.03 -16.17 -28.32
N LYS A 200 -7.49 -15.55 -29.42
CA LYS A 200 -7.07 -14.18 -29.83
C LYS A 200 -8.29 -13.35 -30.04
N PHE A 201 -8.35 -12.22 -29.35
CA PHE A 201 -9.38 -11.20 -29.50
C PHE A 201 -8.82 -10.00 -30.23
N ASP A 202 -9.61 -9.39 -31.13
CA ASP A 202 -9.24 -8.25 -31.93
C ASP A 202 -10.49 -7.47 -32.38
N ASN A 203 -10.30 -6.21 -32.76
CA ASN A 203 -11.34 -5.34 -33.32
C ASN A 203 -12.62 -5.30 -32.47
N MET A 204 -12.45 -5.14 -31.16
CA MET A 204 -13.55 -5.03 -30.21
C MET A 204 -14.16 -3.64 -30.28
N SER A 205 -15.47 -3.55 -30.57
CA SER A 205 -16.14 -2.26 -30.82
C SER A 205 -17.58 -2.30 -30.34
N LEU A 206 -17.94 -1.36 -29.48
CA LEU A 206 -19.31 -1.07 -29.04
C LEU A 206 -19.57 0.41 -29.25
N ILE A 207 -20.53 0.75 -30.14
CA ILE A 207 -20.82 2.15 -30.50
C ILE A 207 -22.29 2.44 -30.23
N ASP A 208 -22.57 3.43 -29.39
CA ASP A 208 -23.89 4.02 -29.27
C ASP A 208 -24.16 4.87 -30.51
N LYS A 209 -25.15 4.48 -31.31
CA LYS A 209 -25.53 5.15 -32.58
C LYS A 209 -26.57 6.26 -32.36
N THR A 210 -27.06 6.41 -31.14
CA THR A 210 -28.18 7.30 -30.82
C THR A 210 -27.74 8.61 -30.18
N ASP A 211 -26.72 8.59 -29.33
CA ASP A 211 -26.23 9.77 -28.60
C ASP A 211 -24.69 9.87 -28.64
N ASP A 212 -24.17 11.09 -28.42
CA ASP A 212 -22.76 11.45 -28.34
C ASP A 212 -22.36 11.99 -26.96
N LYS A 213 -23.17 11.72 -25.94
CA LYS A 213 -23.09 12.41 -24.63
C LYS A 213 -22.67 11.56 -23.46
N THR A 214 -22.45 10.27 -23.61
CA THR A 214 -21.92 9.47 -22.53
C THR A 214 -20.47 9.82 -22.32
N ASP A 215 -20.11 10.24 -21.10
CA ASP A 215 -18.73 10.56 -20.75
C ASP A 215 -17.92 9.26 -20.58
N TYR A 216 -17.39 8.80 -21.70
CA TYR A 216 -16.65 7.53 -21.77
C TYR A 216 -15.22 7.65 -21.21
N ASP A 217 -14.66 8.86 -21.10
CA ASP A 217 -13.31 9.10 -20.60
C ASP A 217 -13.14 8.66 -19.13
N VAL A 218 -14.25 8.59 -18.37
CA VAL A 218 -14.27 8.09 -16.99
C VAL A 218 -13.95 6.58 -16.94
N LEU A 219 -14.22 5.85 -18.03
CA LEU A 219 -14.10 4.40 -18.09
C LEU A 219 -12.78 3.89 -18.73
N HIS A 220 -11.94 4.82 -19.17
CA HIS A 220 -10.65 4.48 -19.78
C HIS A 220 -9.51 4.96 -18.90
N PRO A 221 -8.94 4.09 -18.07
CA PRO A 221 -7.71 4.42 -17.37
C PRO A 221 -6.64 4.76 -18.41
N LYS A 222 -6.22 6.02 -18.43
CA LYS A 222 -5.09 6.44 -19.28
C LYS A 222 -3.81 5.96 -18.63
N LYS A 223 -2.83 5.61 -19.46
CA LYS A 223 -1.45 5.39 -19.02
C LYS A 223 -0.84 6.74 -18.64
N ASP A 224 -1.23 7.28 -17.49
CA ASP A 224 -0.80 8.60 -17.04
C ASP A 224 0.50 8.48 -16.25
N VAL A 225 1.61 8.44 -16.99
CA VAL A 225 2.88 8.92 -16.43
C VAL A 225 2.92 10.41 -16.71
N PRO A 226 2.80 11.30 -15.71
CA PRO A 226 2.79 12.73 -15.96
C PRO A 226 4.11 13.15 -16.62
N GLU A 227 4.05 13.57 -17.89
CA GLU A 227 5.25 14.04 -18.58
C GLU A 227 5.57 15.47 -18.17
N GLY A 228 6.71 15.61 -17.51
CA GLY A 228 7.41 16.88 -17.46
C GLY A 228 6.95 17.88 -16.43
N GLN A 229 6.26 17.49 -15.39
CA GLN A 229 5.99 18.31 -14.22
C GLN A 229 7.14 18.27 -13.21
N VAL A 230 7.22 19.29 -12.37
CA VAL A 230 8.06 19.26 -11.16
C VAL A 230 7.27 18.55 -10.07
N ARG A 231 7.81 17.49 -9.52
CA ARG A 231 7.17 16.64 -8.50
C ARG A 231 7.28 17.28 -7.13
N VAL A 232 6.16 17.46 -6.45
CA VAL A 232 6.07 18.12 -5.15
C VAL A 232 5.17 17.30 -4.21
N ASN A 233 5.32 17.50 -2.91
CA ASN A 233 4.26 17.18 -1.97
C ASN A 233 3.06 18.10 -2.28
N GLN A 234 1.99 17.55 -2.83
CA GLN A 234 0.84 18.32 -3.31
C GLN A 234 -0.07 18.84 -2.18
N VAL A 235 0.11 18.33 -0.96
CA VAL A 235 -0.55 18.82 0.24
C VAL A 235 0.21 20.04 0.79
N GLY A 236 1.49 19.85 1.05
CA GLY A 236 2.35 20.95 1.49
C GLY A 236 3.54 20.53 2.36
N TYR A 237 4.30 21.54 2.74
CA TYR A 237 5.54 21.41 3.50
C TYR A 237 5.46 22.20 4.80
N PHE A 238 5.94 21.62 5.88
CA PHE A 238 6.12 22.37 7.14
C PHE A 238 7.18 23.45 6.95
N SER A 239 6.87 24.67 7.43
CA SER A 239 7.79 25.81 7.28
C SER A 239 9.12 25.61 8.01
N THR A 240 9.14 24.82 9.05
CA THR A 240 10.28 24.50 9.92
C THR A 240 11.17 23.36 9.43
N LEU A 241 10.67 22.52 8.50
CA LEU A 241 11.36 21.32 8.03
C LEU A 241 12.06 21.50 6.69
N GLN A 242 12.83 20.51 6.28
CA GLN A 242 13.40 20.41 4.95
C GLN A 242 12.28 20.40 3.90
N LYS A 243 12.49 21.08 2.78
CA LYS A 243 11.53 21.19 1.68
C LYS A 243 12.23 20.93 0.36
N GLN A 244 11.85 19.86 -0.30
CA GLN A 244 12.45 19.45 -1.56
C GLN A 244 11.38 19.08 -2.59
N ALA A 245 11.68 19.40 -3.86
CA ALA A 245 10.94 18.94 -5.02
C ALA A 245 11.88 18.20 -5.97
N THR A 246 11.32 17.46 -6.93
CA THR A 246 12.11 16.72 -7.93
C THR A 246 11.70 17.13 -9.33
N ALA A 247 12.65 17.58 -10.14
CA ALA A 247 12.46 17.88 -11.55
C ALA A 247 12.98 16.72 -12.40
N VAL A 248 12.14 16.18 -13.30
CA VAL A 248 12.54 15.19 -14.30
C VAL A 248 13.18 15.92 -15.49
N VAL A 249 14.37 15.49 -15.88
CA VAL A 249 15.20 16.15 -16.88
C VAL A 249 15.80 15.16 -17.89
N GLU A 250 16.37 15.66 -18.97
CA GLU A 250 17.15 14.88 -19.91
C GLU A 250 18.53 14.55 -19.34
N ASN A 251 19.12 13.42 -19.74
CA ASN A 251 20.49 13.07 -19.36
C ASN A 251 21.46 14.16 -19.78
N GLY A 252 22.36 14.55 -18.88
CA GLY A 252 23.34 15.59 -19.12
C GLY A 252 22.84 17.03 -19.04
N THR A 253 21.60 17.25 -18.59
CA THR A 253 21.08 18.59 -18.29
C THR A 253 21.91 19.21 -17.18
N ALA A 254 22.45 20.39 -17.40
CA ALA A 254 23.16 21.12 -16.34
C ALA A 254 22.22 21.54 -15.22
N ALA A 255 22.75 21.78 -14.02
CA ALA A 255 21.97 22.34 -12.92
C ALA A 255 21.22 23.61 -13.36
N GLN A 256 19.93 23.69 -13.02
CA GLN A 256 19.02 24.71 -13.50
C GLN A 256 18.60 25.64 -12.36
N LYS A 257 18.28 26.88 -12.71
CA LYS A 257 17.56 27.76 -11.78
C LYS A 257 16.11 27.34 -11.70
N PHE A 258 15.56 27.40 -10.50
CA PHE A 258 14.13 27.24 -10.27
C PHE A 258 13.59 28.40 -9.44
N SER A 259 12.29 28.62 -9.54
CA SER A 259 11.61 29.71 -8.84
C SER A 259 10.37 29.19 -8.12
N LEU A 260 10.12 29.66 -6.89
CA LEU A 260 8.82 29.58 -6.25
C LEU A 260 7.99 30.76 -6.70
N LEU A 261 6.75 30.49 -7.06
CA LEU A 261 5.75 31.47 -7.48
C LEU A 261 4.62 31.47 -6.45
N ASP A 262 4.20 32.66 -5.99
CA ASP A 262 3.02 32.77 -5.14
C ASP A 262 1.71 32.60 -5.95
N ALA A 263 0.57 32.59 -5.26
CA ALA A 263 -0.75 32.42 -5.89
C ALA A 263 -1.09 33.46 -6.97
N SER A 264 -0.35 34.58 -7.05
CA SER A 264 -0.48 35.57 -8.12
C SER A 264 0.44 35.30 -9.32
N GLY A 265 1.30 34.29 -9.24
CA GLY A 265 2.34 33.97 -10.21
C GLY A 265 3.60 34.81 -10.08
N LYS A 266 3.76 35.56 -8.98
CA LYS A 266 4.95 36.36 -8.71
C LYS A 266 6.07 35.48 -8.11
N GLU A 267 7.27 35.64 -8.65
CA GLU A 267 8.47 35.00 -8.09
C GLU A 267 8.80 35.55 -6.69
N VAL A 268 8.87 34.64 -5.71
CA VAL A 268 9.13 34.98 -4.28
C VAL A 268 10.41 34.34 -3.76
N TYR A 269 10.92 33.32 -4.44
CA TYR A 269 12.18 32.66 -4.12
C TYR A 269 12.84 32.10 -5.39
N THR A 270 14.16 32.03 -5.42
CA THR A 270 14.93 31.38 -6.48
C THR A 270 16.03 30.51 -5.89
N GLY A 271 16.18 29.33 -6.42
CA GLY A 271 17.25 28.41 -6.07
C GLY A 271 17.95 27.84 -7.31
N THR A 272 18.93 26.98 -7.07
CA THR A 272 19.60 26.21 -8.11
C THR A 272 19.42 24.73 -7.77
N SER A 273 19.03 23.92 -8.75
CA SER A 273 18.88 22.48 -8.59
C SER A 273 20.20 21.77 -8.29
N SER A 274 20.12 20.56 -7.77
CA SER A 274 21.26 19.64 -7.76
C SER A 274 21.78 19.35 -9.15
N ALA A 275 22.94 18.72 -9.25
CA ALA A 275 23.39 18.09 -10.50
C ALA A 275 22.39 17.00 -10.93
N THR A 276 22.31 16.75 -12.23
CA THR A 276 21.51 15.65 -12.78
C THR A 276 22.09 14.31 -12.34
N ARG A 277 21.22 13.43 -11.81
CA ARG A 277 21.55 12.04 -11.49
C ARG A 277 20.48 11.09 -12.04
N TYR A 278 20.86 9.86 -12.24
CA TYR A 278 19.92 8.81 -12.61
C TYR A 278 19.31 8.22 -11.34
N ASP A 279 18.02 8.00 -11.35
CA ASP A 279 17.28 7.33 -10.30
C ASP A 279 16.84 5.96 -10.80
N GLU A 280 17.31 4.91 -10.14
CA GLU A 280 17.14 3.52 -10.60
C GLU A 280 15.67 3.07 -10.47
N ASP A 281 14.98 3.46 -9.40
CA ASP A 281 13.63 2.98 -9.11
C ASP A 281 12.54 3.64 -9.96
N SER A 282 12.81 4.82 -10.50
CA SER A 282 11.96 5.49 -11.50
C SER A 282 12.46 5.35 -12.93
N GLN A 283 13.74 4.96 -13.11
CA GLN A 283 14.46 4.96 -14.39
C GLN A 283 14.47 6.33 -15.07
N GLN A 284 14.53 7.40 -14.29
CA GLN A 284 14.51 8.77 -14.75
C GLN A 284 15.82 9.49 -14.42
N TYR A 285 16.17 10.48 -15.23
CA TYR A 285 17.18 11.47 -14.85
C TYR A 285 16.49 12.60 -14.11
N ILE A 286 16.98 12.94 -12.93
CA ILE A 286 16.33 13.91 -12.03
C ILE A 286 17.29 14.96 -11.52
N GLN A 287 16.74 16.06 -11.08
CA GLN A 287 17.40 17.09 -10.28
C GLN A 287 16.54 17.40 -9.04
N VAL A 288 17.16 17.46 -7.86
CA VAL A 288 16.50 17.86 -6.62
C VAL A 288 16.51 19.38 -6.49
N LEU A 289 15.39 19.96 -6.13
CA LEU A 289 15.16 21.38 -5.94
C LEU A 289 14.96 21.61 -4.44
N ASP A 290 15.98 22.11 -3.76
CA ASP A 290 15.93 22.42 -2.33
C ASP A 290 15.53 23.89 -2.10
N PHE A 291 14.43 24.10 -1.39
CA PHE A 291 13.92 25.40 -1.00
C PHE A 291 13.66 25.49 0.52
N SER A 292 14.40 24.70 1.30
CA SER A 292 14.28 24.62 2.76
C SER A 292 14.42 25.97 3.45
N ASP A 293 15.25 26.86 2.90
CA ASP A 293 15.46 28.22 3.41
C ASP A 293 14.23 29.14 3.27
N PHE A 294 13.25 28.76 2.45
CA PHE A 294 12.03 29.53 2.27
C PHE A 294 10.96 29.08 3.26
N THR A 295 10.65 29.91 4.25
CA THR A 295 9.80 29.57 5.42
C THR A 295 8.47 30.34 5.45
N THR A 296 8.22 31.21 4.48
CA THR A 296 7.01 32.06 4.46
C THR A 296 5.78 31.19 4.19
N ALA A 297 4.80 31.27 5.09
CA ALA A 297 3.53 30.55 4.92
C ALA A 297 2.73 31.10 3.73
N GLY A 298 2.09 30.19 2.99
CA GLY A 298 1.29 30.53 1.81
C GLY A 298 1.08 29.37 0.87
N THR A 299 0.49 29.66 -0.30
CA THR A 299 0.29 28.68 -1.39
C THR A 299 1.22 29.02 -2.55
N TYR A 300 1.92 28.02 -3.05
CA TYR A 300 2.98 28.18 -4.03
C TYR A 300 2.93 27.14 -5.13
N THR A 301 3.64 27.46 -6.22
CA THR A 301 4.04 26.51 -7.28
C THR A 301 5.53 26.65 -7.54
N ILE A 302 6.16 25.64 -8.10
CA ILE A 302 7.57 25.68 -8.55
C ILE A 302 7.60 25.71 -10.08
N SER A 303 8.51 26.53 -10.62
CA SER A 303 8.88 26.53 -12.03
C SER A 303 10.36 26.19 -12.19
N CYS A 304 10.66 25.15 -12.99
CA CYS A 304 12.04 24.74 -13.31
C CYS A 304 12.12 24.27 -14.75
N GLY A 305 13.07 24.80 -15.54
CA GLY A 305 13.29 24.37 -16.94
C GLY A 305 12.07 24.57 -17.85
N GLY A 306 11.17 25.52 -17.54
CA GLY A 306 9.95 25.76 -18.30
C GLY A 306 8.79 24.84 -17.96
N LYS A 307 8.94 23.99 -16.93
CA LYS A 307 7.93 23.07 -16.38
C LYS A 307 7.45 23.59 -15.02
N GLY A 308 6.19 23.31 -14.67
CA GLY A 308 5.58 23.72 -13.42
C GLY A 308 5.24 22.52 -12.52
N SER A 309 4.99 22.79 -11.24
CA SER A 309 4.43 21.83 -10.29
C SER A 309 2.92 22.05 -10.10
N TYR A 310 2.24 21.09 -9.49
CA TYR A 310 0.98 21.36 -8.80
C TYR A 310 1.19 22.40 -7.70
N SER A 311 0.09 23.00 -7.25
CA SER A 311 0.14 23.93 -6.11
C SER A 311 0.26 23.16 -4.79
N PHE A 312 0.98 23.76 -3.84
CA PHE A 312 1.16 23.22 -2.50
C PHE A 312 1.18 24.34 -1.48
N LYS A 313 0.96 23.98 -0.21
CA LYS A 313 1.05 24.94 0.91
C LYS A 313 2.47 24.90 1.55
N ILE A 314 2.86 25.99 2.15
CA ILE A 314 3.92 26.03 3.17
C ILE A 314 3.30 26.61 4.43
N GLY A 315 3.47 25.96 5.57
CA GLY A 315 2.88 26.38 6.84
C GLY A 315 3.15 25.35 7.94
N ASN A 316 2.61 25.59 9.12
CA ASN A 316 2.68 24.64 10.24
C ASN A 316 1.36 23.87 10.43
N ASP A 317 0.36 24.19 9.63
CA ASP A 317 -0.99 23.66 9.61
C ASP A 317 -1.30 22.85 8.32
N VAL A 318 -0.25 22.44 7.61
CA VAL A 318 -0.40 21.80 6.29
C VAL A 318 -1.07 20.44 6.33
N TYR A 319 -1.04 19.75 7.47
CA TYR A 319 -1.67 18.45 7.67
C TYR A 319 -2.97 18.51 8.51
N ASP A 320 -3.44 19.71 8.86
CA ASP A 320 -4.68 19.86 9.61
C ASP A 320 -5.85 19.10 8.95
N GLY A 321 -6.50 18.25 9.74
CA GLY A 321 -7.61 17.42 9.31
C GLY A 321 -7.23 16.05 8.74
N ILE A 322 -5.99 15.85 8.27
CA ILE A 322 -5.56 14.56 7.71
C ILE A 322 -5.61 13.46 8.76
N LEU A 323 -5.15 13.73 9.98
CA LEU A 323 -5.19 12.75 11.06
C LEU A 323 -6.60 12.28 11.37
N THR A 324 -7.54 13.23 11.47
CA THR A 324 -8.95 12.92 11.74
C THR A 324 -9.55 12.04 10.66
N ASP A 325 -9.27 12.33 9.39
CA ASP A 325 -9.76 11.51 8.27
C ASP A 325 -9.05 10.14 8.22
N ALA A 326 -7.73 10.10 8.48
CA ALA A 326 -6.97 8.86 8.50
C ALA A 326 -7.43 7.88 9.60
N VAL A 327 -7.73 8.36 10.81
CA VAL A 327 -8.25 7.49 11.88
C VAL A 327 -9.72 7.13 11.68
N ASN A 328 -10.48 7.94 10.92
CA ASN A 328 -11.87 7.61 10.58
C ASN A 328 -11.98 6.41 9.62
N TYR A 329 -10.91 6.07 8.91
CA TYR A 329 -10.82 4.84 8.12
C TYR A 329 -11.20 3.61 8.95
N PHE A 330 -10.76 3.51 10.20
CA PHE A 330 -11.05 2.37 11.07
C PHE A 330 -12.54 2.29 11.43
N TYR A 331 -13.17 3.41 11.79
CA TYR A 331 -14.62 3.44 12.02
C TYR A 331 -15.40 2.96 10.79
N GLN A 332 -15.00 3.38 9.59
CA GLN A 332 -15.68 3.02 8.34
C GLN A 332 -15.46 1.56 7.94
N ASN A 333 -14.47 0.88 8.51
CA ASN A 333 -14.23 -0.56 8.33
C ASN A 333 -14.75 -1.42 9.48
N ARG A 334 -15.47 -0.86 10.45
CA ARG A 334 -16.06 -1.64 11.54
C ARG A 334 -17.09 -2.62 11.00
N SER A 335 -16.95 -3.90 11.37
CA SER A 335 -17.91 -4.96 11.08
C SER A 335 -19.01 -5.02 12.14
N GLY A 336 -20.24 -5.33 11.73
CA GLY A 336 -21.33 -5.63 12.65
C GLY A 336 -22.03 -4.44 13.28
N ILE A 337 -21.83 -3.23 12.76
CA ILE A 337 -22.51 -2.00 13.19
C ILE A 337 -23.11 -1.26 11.99
N ASP A 338 -24.14 -0.44 12.23
CA ASP A 338 -24.58 0.56 11.28
C ASP A 338 -23.54 1.68 11.23
N LEU A 339 -23.07 2.07 10.04
CA LEU A 339 -22.32 3.32 9.90
C LEU A 339 -23.28 4.50 9.87
N GLU A 340 -23.02 5.50 10.71
CA GLU A 340 -23.88 6.68 10.84
C GLU A 340 -23.18 7.93 10.29
N GLU A 341 -23.87 8.73 9.50
CA GLU A 341 -23.37 9.95 8.86
C GLU A 341 -22.61 10.89 9.82
N LYS A 342 -23.08 11.00 11.07
CA LYS A 342 -22.51 11.89 12.07
C LYS A 342 -21.10 11.52 12.52
N TYR A 343 -20.66 10.29 12.26
CA TYR A 343 -19.33 9.80 12.60
C TYR A 343 -18.39 9.71 11.38
N ILE A 344 -18.88 10.05 10.19
CA ILE A 344 -18.06 10.21 9.00
C ILE A 344 -17.42 11.59 9.02
N THR A 345 -16.09 11.68 8.83
CA THR A 345 -15.36 12.95 8.93
C THR A 345 -15.33 13.71 7.61
N SER A 346 -15.21 13.01 6.49
CA SER A 346 -15.12 13.62 5.14
C SER A 346 -16.10 12.98 4.16
N THR A 347 -16.44 13.72 3.10
CA THR A 347 -17.24 13.21 1.98
C THR A 347 -16.38 12.53 0.92
N GLY A 348 -15.07 12.77 0.90
CA GLY A 348 -14.27 12.46 -0.28
C GLY A 348 -14.85 13.17 -1.52
N MET A 349 -15.02 12.42 -2.60
CA MET A 349 -15.65 12.91 -3.84
C MET A 349 -17.18 12.74 -3.87
N ASN A 350 -17.79 12.21 -2.81
CA ASN A 350 -19.23 12.00 -2.72
C ASN A 350 -19.99 13.34 -2.55
N GLU A 351 -21.29 13.37 -2.92
CA GLU A 351 -22.14 14.55 -2.73
C GLU A 351 -22.40 14.83 -1.24
N SER A 352 -22.48 13.77 -0.42
CA SER A 352 -22.74 13.86 1.02
C SER A 352 -22.11 12.71 1.81
N LYS A 353 -21.93 12.90 3.12
CA LYS A 353 -21.51 11.83 4.02
C LYS A 353 -22.51 10.68 4.11
N ALA A 354 -23.79 10.94 3.79
CA ALA A 354 -24.83 9.93 3.73
C ALA A 354 -24.59 8.86 2.66
N ASP A 355 -23.78 9.14 1.64
CA ASP A 355 -23.42 8.15 0.62
C ASP A 355 -22.48 7.07 1.19
N LEU A 356 -21.69 7.42 2.22
CA LEU A 356 -20.73 6.54 2.88
C LEU A 356 -21.33 5.67 4.00
N VAL A 357 -22.66 5.74 4.24
CA VAL A 357 -23.28 4.92 5.28
C VAL A 357 -23.83 3.63 4.70
N HIS A 358 -23.82 2.59 5.53
CA HIS A 358 -24.50 1.33 5.24
C HIS A 358 -25.05 0.71 6.54
N VAL A 359 -26.04 -0.17 6.40
CA VAL A 359 -26.57 -0.97 7.49
C VAL A 359 -25.55 -2.02 7.91
N ALA A 360 -25.57 -2.40 9.19
CA ALA A 360 -24.72 -3.43 9.75
C ALA A 360 -24.72 -4.70 8.91
N GLY A 361 -23.55 -5.10 8.45
CA GLY A 361 -23.34 -6.40 7.78
C GLY A 361 -22.82 -7.43 8.76
N HIS A 362 -22.94 -8.72 8.40
CA HIS A 362 -22.46 -9.85 9.20
C HIS A 362 -22.97 -9.83 10.66
N VAL A 363 -24.31 -9.73 10.82
CA VAL A 363 -24.99 -9.70 12.11
C VAL A 363 -26.05 -10.80 12.16
N PRO A 364 -25.81 -11.94 12.90
CA PRO A 364 -24.50 -12.33 13.44
C PRO A 364 -23.51 -12.76 12.34
N ASP A 365 -22.20 -12.59 12.56
CA ASP A 365 -21.15 -13.12 11.68
C ASP A 365 -20.88 -14.60 12.03
N THR A 366 -21.81 -15.47 11.63
CA THR A 366 -21.72 -16.90 11.92
C THR A 366 -20.78 -17.59 10.95
N ALA A 367 -19.58 -17.93 11.42
CA ALA A 367 -18.55 -18.59 10.62
C ALA A 367 -18.31 -20.04 11.05
N TYR A 368 -18.17 -20.95 10.07
CA TYR A 368 -17.86 -22.35 10.34
C TYR A 368 -16.37 -22.52 10.65
N ILE A 369 -16.07 -23.11 11.79
CA ILE A 369 -14.71 -23.42 12.21
C ILE A 369 -14.17 -24.56 11.35
N GLN A 370 -13.04 -24.36 10.67
CA GLN A 370 -12.41 -25.35 9.84
C GLN A 370 -11.43 -26.19 10.67
N SER A 371 -11.49 -27.51 10.51
CA SER A 371 -10.59 -28.45 11.18
C SER A 371 -9.25 -28.63 10.48
N LYS A 372 -9.08 -28.06 9.30
CA LYS A 372 -7.85 -28.16 8.49
C LYS A 372 -7.69 -26.97 7.57
N TRP A 373 -6.44 -26.72 7.18
CA TRP A 373 -6.13 -25.84 6.06
C TRP A 373 -6.45 -26.55 4.74
N ILE A 374 -7.14 -25.83 3.83
CA ILE A 374 -7.38 -26.28 2.45
C ILE A 374 -7.13 -25.12 1.49
N LYS A 375 -6.53 -25.45 0.34
CA LYS A 375 -6.10 -24.46 -0.66
C LYS A 375 -7.25 -23.86 -1.47
N SER A 376 -8.36 -24.58 -1.57
CA SER A 376 -9.53 -24.14 -2.32
C SER A 376 -10.78 -24.77 -1.73
N TYR A 377 -11.91 -24.09 -1.91
CA TYR A 377 -13.23 -24.60 -1.60
C TYR A 377 -14.04 -24.72 -2.88
N LYS A 378 -15.03 -25.62 -2.90
CA LYS A 378 -15.97 -25.68 -4.01
C LYS A 378 -16.86 -24.44 -4.00
N ALA A 379 -17.23 -23.97 -5.18
CA ALA A 379 -18.06 -22.78 -5.32
C ALA A 379 -19.40 -22.88 -4.58
N ASP A 380 -19.97 -24.11 -4.48
CA ASP A 380 -21.21 -24.41 -3.74
C ASP A 380 -21.00 -24.55 -2.22
N GLY A 381 -19.76 -24.45 -1.72
CA GLY A 381 -19.44 -24.61 -0.29
C GLY A 381 -19.66 -26.01 0.26
N SER A 382 -19.85 -27.03 -0.58
CA SER A 382 -20.14 -28.41 -0.15
C SER A 382 -18.98 -29.07 0.62
N ASP A 383 -17.78 -28.56 0.49
CA ASP A 383 -16.57 -29.04 1.15
C ASP A 383 -16.13 -28.18 2.35
N VAL A 384 -16.89 -27.15 2.71
CA VAL A 384 -16.71 -26.43 3.98
C VAL A 384 -17.01 -27.37 5.15
N ASP A 385 -16.09 -27.46 6.10
CA ASP A 385 -16.32 -28.25 7.32
C ASP A 385 -17.40 -27.58 8.19
N LYS A 386 -18.57 -28.18 8.22
CA LYS A 386 -19.72 -27.76 9.05
C LYS A 386 -19.83 -28.55 10.35
N SER A 387 -18.90 -29.46 10.62
CA SER A 387 -18.94 -30.39 11.74
C SER A 387 -18.15 -29.93 12.99
N SER A 388 -17.20 -29.02 12.80
CA SER A 388 -16.33 -28.53 13.88
C SER A 388 -16.94 -27.39 14.70
N GLY A 389 -18.19 -27.02 14.42
CA GLY A 389 -18.92 -25.96 15.11
C GLY A 389 -18.83 -24.61 14.39
N THR A 390 -19.39 -23.60 15.03
CA THR A 390 -19.40 -22.23 14.53
C THR A 390 -18.89 -21.27 15.57
N LEU A 391 -18.38 -20.14 15.11
CA LEU A 391 -18.01 -18.98 15.89
C LEU A 391 -18.88 -17.80 15.44
N ASN A 392 -19.33 -16.94 16.36
CA ASN A 392 -19.86 -15.63 16.01
C ASN A 392 -18.69 -14.64 16.00
N GLY A 393 -18.24 -14.24 14.82
CA GLY A 393 -17.13 -13.31 14.63
C GLY A 393 -17.57 -11.87 14.44
N GLN A 394 -18.78 -11.48 14.90
CA GLN A 394 -19.28 -10.11 14.80
C GLN A 394 -18.34 -9.13 15.49
N GLY A 395 -18.17 -7.94 14.92
CA GLY A 395 -17.25 -6.91 15.41
C GLY A 395 -15.89 -6.98 14.74
N GLY A 396 -14.97 -6.18 15.22
CA GLY A 396 -13.66 -5.97 14.60
C GLY A 396 -13.72 -5.12 13.32
N TRP A 397 -12.59 -5.04 12.63
CA TRP A 397 -12.47 -4.32 11.37
C TRP A 397 -12.39 -5.28 10.19
N TYR A 398 -13.05 -4.93 9.09
CA TYR A 398 -12.67 -5.49 7.78
C TYR A 398 -11.26 -5.04 7.46
N ASP A 399 -10.46 -5.94 6.91
CA ASP A 399 -9.03 -5.74 6.74
C ASP A 399 -8.68 -4.76 5.61
N ALA A 400 -9.20 -5.05 4.43
CA ALA A 400 -8.79 -4.44 3.19
C ALA A 400 -10.00 -4.17 2.27
N GLY A 401 -9.80 -4.33 0.97
CA GLY A 401 -10.90 -4.25 0.00
C GLY A 401 -11.94 -5.36 0.16
N ASP A 402 -11.63 -6.46 0.83
CA ASP A 402 -12.52 -7.58 1.12
C ASP A 402 -13.18 -7.47 2.50
N HIS A 403 -14.12 -8.37 2.81
CA HIS A 403 -14.77 -8.46 4.12
C HIS A 403 -14.13 -9.52 5.04
N GLY A 404 -12.85 -9.86 4.79
CA GLY A 404 -12.05 -10.71 5.67
C GLY A 404 -11.57 -9.97 6.91
N LYS A 405 -11.26 -10.73 7.96
CA LYS A 405 -10.68 -10.26 9.23
C LYS A 405 -9.53 -11.16 9.62
N TYR A 406 -8.35 -10.57 9.87
CA TYR A 406 -7.08 -11.29 10.01
C TYR A 406 -6.38 -10.86 11.29
N VAL A 407 -6.08 -11.84 12.15
CA VAL A 407 -5.53 -11.54 13.48
C VAL A 407 -4.14 -10.89 13.40
N VAL A 408 -3.31 -11.27 12.44
CA VAL A 408 -1.97 -10.67 12.30
C VAL A 408 -2.01 -9.23 11.78
N ASN A 409 -2.92 -8.91 10.86
CA ASN A 409 -3.12 -7.54 10.37
C ASN A 409 -3.82 -6.65 11.41
N GLY A 410 -4.88 -7.16 12.04
CA GLY A 410 -5.50 -6.50 13.17
C GLY A 410 -4.50 -6.24 14.29
N GLY A 411 -3.60 -7.22 14.53
CA GLY A 411 -2.57 -7.14 15.55
C GLY A 411 -1.60 -5.98 15.35
N ILE A 412 -0.94 -5.90 14.19
CA ILE A 412 -0.04 -4.76 13.93
C ILE A 412 -0.79 -3.43 13.92
N SER A 413 -2.06 -3.41 13.47
CA SER A 413 -2.87 -2.19 13.41
C SER A 413 -3.23 -1.69 14.82
N ILE A 414 -3.69 -2.57 15.72
CA ILE A 414 -3.92 -2.24 17.14
C ILE A 414 -2.63 -1.73 17.76
N TRP A 415 -1.52 -2.48 17.60
CA TRP A 415 -0.25 -2.08 18.18
C TRP A 415 0.15 -0.68 17.71
N THR A 416 0.04 -0.40 16.42
CA THR A 416 0.46 0.89 15.85
C THR A 416 -0.37 2.04 16.39
N LEU A 417 -1.70 1.91 16.45
CA LEU A 417 -2.59 2.95 16.99
C LEU A 417 -2.40 3.12 18.51
N ASN A 418 -2.31 2.01 19.25
CA ASN A 418 -2.01 2.07 20.68
C ASN A 418 -0.61 2.62 20.96
N ASN A 419 0.39 2.29 20.13
CA ASN A 419 1.75 2.83 20.23
C ASN A 419 1.78 4.36 19.97
N MET A 420 0.98 4.83 19.00
CA MET A 420 0.80 6.25 18.75
C MET A 420 0.31 6.98 20.01
N TYR A 421 -0.66 6.40 20.72
CA TYR A 421 -1.15 6.95 21.99
C TYR A 421 -0.13 6.75 23.13
N GLU A 422 0.50 5.58 23.25
CA GLU A 422 1.50 5.30 24.30
C GLU A 422 2.70 6.24 24.20
N ARG A 423 3.13 6.59 22.96
CA ARG A 423 4.15 7.61 22.74
C ARG A 423 3.79 8.98 23.32
N VAL A 424 2.51 9.36 23.26
CA VAL A 424 2.04 10.63 23.84
C VAL A 424 2.21 10.69 25.35
N LEU A 425 2.19 9.53 26.02
CA LEU A 425 2.38 9.43 27.47
C LEU A 425 3.86 9.53 27.88
N ASP A 426 4.81 9.44 26.93
CA ASP A 426 6.23 9.64 27.19
C ASP A 426 6.55 11.13 27.34
N SER A 427 7.06 11.55 28.47
CA SER A 427 7.37 12.93 28.80
C SER A 427 8.50 13.56 27.95
N ASP A 428 9.24 12.74 27.21
CA ASP A 428 10.37 13.20 26.40
C ASP A 428 9.96 13.76 25.02
N ASN A 429 8.66 13.71 24.67
CA ASN A 429 8.13 14.26 23.44
C ASN A 429 7.19 15.46 23.66
N ASN A 430 6.79 16.13 22.58
CA ASN A 430 5.91 17.32 22.63
C ASN A 430 4.44 16.99 22.33
N SER A 431 4.11 15.71 22.15
CA SER A 431 2.75 15.27 21.86
C SER A 431 1.79 15.65 22.98
N LYS A 432 0.53 15.89 22.61
CA LYS A 432 -0.50 16.35 23.55
C LYS A 432 -1.53 15.25 23.76
N GLU A 433 -1.54 14.70 24.98
CA GLU A 433 -2.58 13.71 25.37
C GLU A 433 -4.00 14.25 25.14
N SER A 434 -4.23 15.56 25.28
CA SER A 434 -5.54 16.18 25.11
C SER A 434 -6.16 15.98 23.73
N LYS A 435 -5.38 15.77 22.67
CA LYS A 435 -5.93 15.50 21.34
C LYS A 435 -6.58 14.11 21.23
N TRP A 436 -6.24 13.20 22.14
CA TRP A 436 -6.79 11.84 22.20
C TRP A 436 -7.89 11.69 23.25
N ALA A 437 -8.15 12.73 24.04
CA ALA A 437 -9.16 12.71 25.09
C ALA A 437 -10.54 12.45 24.50
N ASP A 438 -11.39 11.83 25.32
CA ASP A 438 -12.80 11.60 25.03
C ASP A 438 -13.48 12.84 24.44
N ASN A 439 -14.09 12.67 23.27
CA ASN A 439 -14.79 13.71 22.51
C ASN A 439 -13.92 14.91 22.13
N SER A 440 -12.62 14.67 21.89
CA SER A 440 -11.69 15.74 21.44
C SER A 440 -11.94 16.16 19.98
N GLY A 441 -12.55 15.30 19.17
CA GLY A 441 -12.81 15.50 17.75
C GLY A 441 -11.71 14.97 16.84
N THR A 442 -10.61 14.44 17.35
CA THR A 442 -9.58 13.76 16.55
C THR A 442 -10.05 12.39 16.09
N VAL A 443 -10.66 11.63 16.97
CA VAL A 443 -11.31 10.34 16.66
C VAL A 443 -12.81 10.53 16.78
N VAL A 444 -13.55 10.26 15.70
CA VAL A 444 -14.99 10.53 15.64
C VAL A 444 -15.74 9.21 15.59
N ILE A 445 -16.24 8.75 16.74
CA ILE A 445 -16.81 7.41 16.94
C ILE A 445 -18.07 7.44 17.82
N PRO A 446 -18.88 6.36 17.85
CA PRO A 446 -20.09 6.27 18.67
C PRO A 446 -19.85 6.32 20.18
N GLU A 447 -18.70 5.85 20.66
CA GLU A 447 -18.39 5.65 22.09
C GLU A 447 -18.06 6.95 22.82
N ASN A 448 -17.91 8.07 22.12
CA ASN A 448 -17.57 9.35 22.72
C ASN A 448 -18.52 9.75 23.86
N GLY A 449 -18.00 10.46 24.87
CA GLY A 449 -18.73 10.87 26.06
C GLY A 449 -18.64 9.89 27.24
N ASN A 450 -17.77 8.89 27.18
CA ASN A 450 -17.60 7.85 28.21
C ASN A 450 -16.38 8.07 29.14
N LYS A 451 -15.56 9.08 28.87
CA LYS A 451 -14.31 9.45 29.57
C LYS A 451 -13.12 8.57 29.27
N ILE A 452 -13.19 7.77 28.23
CA ILE A 452 -12.09 6.95 27.74
C ILE A 452 -11.47 7.73 26.56
N PRO A 453 -10.14 7.73 26.36
CA PRO A 453 -9.54 8.25 25.14
C PRO A 453 -10.12 7.56 23.92
N ASP A 454 -10.68 8.32 22.98
CA ASP A 454 -11.45 7.77 21.85
C ASP A 454 -10.63 6.78 21.01
N ILE A 455 -9.31 6.96 20.90
CA ILE A 455 -8.44 6.02 20.18
C ILE A 455 -8.38 4.65 20.86
N LEU A 456 -8.49 4.58 22.19
CA LEU A 456 -8.53 3.31 22.91
C LEU A 456 -9.89 2.62 22.75
N ASP A 457 -10.98 3.38 22.62
CA ASP A 457 -12.29 2.81 22.27
C ASP A 457 -12.27 2.24 20.84
N GLU A 458 -11.65 2.92 19.88
CA GLU A 458 -11.51 2.42 18.51
C GLU A 458 -10.71 1.11 18.46
N THR A 459 -9.53 1.07 19.10
CA THR A 459 -8.71 -0.15 19.11
C THR A 459 -9.33 -1.30 19.90
N LYS A 460 -10.21 -0.98 20.86
CA LYS A 460 -10.98 -1.98 21.62
C LYS A 460 -11.92 -2.79 20.72
N VAL A 461 -12.45 -2.20 19.66
CA VAL A 461 -13.35 -2.90 18.70
C VAL A 461 -12.65 -4.12 18.11
N GLU A 462 -11.42 -3.96 17.66
CA GLU A 462 -10.62 -5.06 17.09
C GLU A 462 -10.11 -6.01 18.18
N MET A 463 -9.66 -5.48 19.31
CA MET A 463 -9.19 -6.29 20.42
C MET A 463 -10.29 -7.23 20.98
N ASP A 464 -11.52 -6.75 21.08
CA ASP A 464 -12.65 -7.57 21.51
C ASP A 464 -12.94 -8.69 20.48
N TRP A 465 -12.87 -8.37 19.18
CA TRP A 465 -13.00 -9.40 18.14
C TRP A 465 -11.86 -10.44 18.22
N MET A 466 -10.62 -10.02 18.42
CA MET A 466 -9.52 -10.96 18.62
C MET A 466 -9.71 -11.87 19.83
N MET A 467 -10.39 -11.40 20.88
CA MET A 467 -10.77 -12.24 22.03
C MET A 467 -11.76 -13.35 21.67
N GLU A 468 -12.67 -13.10 20.72
CA GLU A 468 -13.60 -14.13 20.23
C GLU A 468 -12.90 -15.20 19.39
N MET A 469 -11.71 -14.86 18.82
CA MET A 469 -10.92 -15.79 18.03
C MET A 469 -10.08 -16.77 18.87
N VAL A 470 -10.16 -16.71 20.19
CA VAL A 470 -9.47 -17.66 21.07
C VAL A 470 -10.07 -19.07 20.94
N VAL A 471 -9.22 -20.04 20.70
CA VAL A 471 -9.60 -21.43 20.45
C VAL A 471 -10.22 -22.06 21.72
N PRO A 472 -11.48 -22.53 21.65
CA PRO A 472 -12.14 -23.12 22.79
C PRO A 472 -11.60 -24.53 23.12
N SER A 473 -11.88 -24.96 24.36
CA SER A 473 -11.57 -26.32 24.79
C SER A 473 -12.27 -27.36 23.89
N GLY A 474 -11.53 -28.39 23.53
CA GLY A 474 -12.05 -29.52 22.74
C GLY A 474 -11.98 -29.34 21.22
N TYR A 475 -11.51 -28.22 20.71
CA TYR A 475 -11.21 -28.07 19.27
C TYR A 475 -10.17 -29.12 18.82
N LYS A 476 -10.38 -29.65 17.62
CA LYS A 476 -9.48 -30.65 17.01
C LYS A 476 -9.12 -30.21 15.60
N MET A 477 -7.83 -30.22 15.32
CA MET A 477 -7.31 -29.93 13.99
C MET A 477 -6.80 -31.20 13.34
N THR A 478 -6.98 -31.33 12.03
CA THR A 478 -6.30 -32.33 11.22
C THR A 478 -5.02 -31.69 10.69
N TYR A 479 -3.91 -32.01 11.32
CA TYR A 479 -2.61 -31.46 10.98
C TYR A 479 -1.92 -32.26 9.87
N ASP A 480 -1.36 -31.56 8.89
CA ASP A 480 -0.55 -32.14 7.80
C ASP A 480 0.84 -31.49 7.80
N ALA A 481 1.81 -32.13 8.45
CA ALA A 481 3.17 -31.62 8.53
C ALA A 481 3.87 -31.45 7.17
N SER A 482 3.45 -32.20 6.16
CA SER A 482 4.02 -32.10 4.80
C SER A 482 3.55 -30.83 4.07
N ALA A 483 2.39 -30.31 4.46
CA ALA A 483 1.81 -29.11 3.85
C ALA A 483 2.26 -27.81 4.56
N TYR A 484 2.46 -27.88 5.90
CA TYR A 484 2.61 -26.65 6.71
C TYR A 484 3.93 -26.52 7.44
N GLY A 485 4.70 -27.60 7.56
CA GLY A 485 5.88 -27.62 8.43
C GLY A 485 5.51 -27.63 9.92
N GLY A 486 6.50 -27.47 10.78
CA GLY A 486 6.28 -27.37 12.22
C GLY A 486 5.91 -28.69 12.91
N SER A 487 5.21 -28.61 14.05
CA SER A 487 4.85 -29.75 14.88
C SER A 487 3.40 -29.72 15.35
N ASP A 488 2.76 -30.87 15.42
CA ASP A 488 1.43 -31.06 15.98
C ASP A 488 1.52 -31.57 17.42
N THR A 489 0.96 -30.83 18.36
CA THR A 489 0.85 -31.26 19.77
C THR A 489 -0.50 -31.85 20.10
N GLY A 490 -1.51 -31.65 19.26
CA GLY A 490 -2.90 -31.99 19.52
C GLY A 490 -3.57 -31.16 20.63
N LYS A 491 -2.95 -30.06 21.06
CA LYS A 491 -3.40 -29.21 22.16
C LYS A 491 -3.49 -27.76 21.71
N TYR A 492 -4.66 -27.34 21.28
CA TYR A 492 -4.86 -26.02 20.69
C TYR A 492 -5.65 -25.04 21.55
N GLU A 493 -6.18 -25.49 22.70
CA GLU A 493 -6.92 -24.63 23.63
C GLU A 493 -6.09 -23.42 24.03
N ASN A 494 -6.68 -22.23 24.00
CA ASN A 494 -6.06 -20.92 24.19
C ASN A 494 -5.08 -20.47 23.08
N MET A 495 -4.88 -21.24 22.03
CA MET A 495 -4.35 -20.68 20.78
C MET A 495 -5.35 -19.70 20.17
N VAL A 496 -5.03 -19.01 19.08
CA VAL A 496 -5.92 -18.09 18.39
C VAL A 496 -6.09 -18.52 16.94
N PHE A 497 -7.31 -18.57 16.47
CA PHE A 497 -7.63 -18.80 15.07
C PHE A 497 -6.99 -17.72 14.19
N HIS A 498 -6.49 -18.12 13.04
CA HIS A 498 -5.66 -17.23 12.22
C HIS A 498 -6.46 -16.11 11.56
N LYS A 499 -7.62 -16.44 10.99
CA LYS A 499 -8.48 -15.50 10.24
C LYS A 499 -9.91 -15.99 10.12
N LEU A 500 -10.83 -15.04 9.85
CA LEU A 500 -12.22 -15.25 9.51
C LEU A 500 -12.52 -14.56 8.18
N HIS A 501 -13.00 -15.28 7.18
CA HIS A 501 -13.29 -14.72 5.87
C HIS A 501 -14.30 -15.60 5.10
N ASP A 502 -14.57 -15.23 3.84
CA ASP A 502 -15.44 -16.00 2.96
C ASP A 502 -14.77 -17.25 2.42
N HIS A 503 -15.55 -18.28 2.13
CA HIS A 503 -15.03 -19.49 1.52
C HIS A 503 -14.64 -19.30 0.05
N LYS A 504 -15.11 -18.25 -0.61
CA LYS A 504 -14.76 -17.85 -1.98
C LYS A 504 -14.70 -16.33 -2.09
N TRP A 505 -13.97 -15.83 -3.06
CA TRP A 505 -13.92 -14.40 -3.33
C TRP A 505 -15.27 -13.88 -3.82
N THR A 506 -15.64 -12.70 -3.35
CA THR A 506 -16.79 -11.92 -3.82
C THR A 506 -16.33 -10.81 -4.75
N GLY A 507 -17.25 -10.32 -5.59
CA GLY A 507 -16.98 -9.20 -6.49
C GLY A 507 -16.95 -7.83 -5.80
N LEU A 508 -16.73 -6.81 -6.62
CA LEU A 508 -16.86 -5.40 -6.25
C LEU A 508 -18.32 -4.94 -6.35
N GLY A 509 -18.64 -3.81 -5.72
CA GLY A 509 -20.00 -3.29 -5.69
C GLY A 509 -20.89 -4.09 -4.74
N VAL A 510 -20.41 -4.38 -3.54
CA VAL A 510 -21.13 -5.18 -2.53
C VAL A 510 -21.06 -4.49 -1.17
N ARG A 511 -22.23 -4.24 -0.56
CA ARG A 511 -22.31 -3.76 0.82
C ARG A 511 -22.21 -4.93 1.81
N PRO A 512 -21.68 -4.70 3.01
CA PRO A 512 -21.58 -5.77 4.01
C PRO A 512 -22.91 -6.45 4.37
N ASN A 513 -24.02 -5.75 4.29
CA ASN A 513 -25.36 -6.27 4.61
C ASN A 513 -26.03 -7.06 3.46
N ASP A 514 -25.65 -6.80 2.20
CA ASP A 514 -26.21 -7.47 1.02
C ASP A 514 -25.47 -8.76 0.65
N TYR A 515 -24.38 -8.98 1.31
CA TYR A 515 -23.31 -9.89 0.95
C TYR A 515 -23.70 -11.37 0.86
N ALA A 516 -24.39 -11.89 1.89
CA ALA A 516 -24.73 -13.31 1.95
C ALA A 516 -25.83 -13.69 0.93
N ASP A 517 -26.78 -12.79 0.70
CA ASP A 517 -27.93 -13.05 -0.16
C ASP A 517 -27.56 -13.02 -1.64
N GLU A 518 -26.68 -12.09 -2.04
CA GLU A 518 -26.30 -11.93 -3.43
C GLU A 518 -25.29 -12.99 -3.90
N TRP A 519 -24.28 -13.28 -3.08
CA TRP A 519 -23.15 -14.13 -3.47
C TRP A 519 -23.23 -15.56 -2.92
N GLY A 520 -24.18 -15.85 -2.05
CA GLY A 520 -24.33 -17.17 -1.40
C GLY A 520 -23.08 -17.59 -0.63
N THR A 521 -22.39 -16.61 -0.04
CA THR A 521 -21.09 -16.81 0.59
C THR A 521 -21.25 -17.48 1.95
N ILE A 522 -20.32 -18.34 2.29
CA ILE A 522 -20.24 -19.00 3.60
C ILE A 522 -19.03 -18.43 4.34
N ARG A 523 -19.24 -17.94 5.55
CA ARG A 523 -18.16 -17.47 6.41
C ARG A 523 -17.44 -18.65 7.06
N ILE A 524 -16.11 -18.62 7.07
CA ILE A 524 -15.24 -19.66 7.61
C ILE A 524 -14.18 -19.08 8.52
N VAL A 525 -13.82 -19.83 9.56
CA VAL A 525 -12.68 -19.57 10.45
C VAL A 525 -11.58 -20.56 10.14
N LYS A 526 -10.41 -20.08 9.77
CA LYS A 526 -9.24 -20.95 9.49
C LYS A 526 -8.61 -21.44 10.80
N PRO A 527 -7.89 -22.57 10.76
CA PRO A 527 -7.22 -23.13 11.93
C PRO A 527 -6.31 -22.13 12.67
N PRO A 528 -5.97 -22.37 13.94
CA PRO A 528 -5.07 -21.52 14.68
C PRO A 528 -3.65 -21.55 14.12
N SER A 529 -2.89 -20.48 14.42
CA SER A 529 -1.45 -20.41 14.14
C SER A 529 -0.68 -19.83 15.32
N THR A 530 0.62 -20.09 15.37
CA THR A 530 1.51 -19.50 16.37
C THR A 530 1.61 -17.99 16.20
N ALA A 531 1.75 -17.48 14.95
CA ALA A 531 1.79 -16.05 14.66
C ALA A 531 0.52 -15.34 15.17
N ALA A 532 -0.69 -15.78 14.78
CA ALA A 532 -1.94 -15.17 15.25
C ALA A 532 -2.05 -15.21 16.79
N THR A 533 -1.63 -16.30 17.42
CA THR A 533 -1.66 -16.42 18.87
C THR A 533 -0.75 -15.40 19.54
N LEU A 534 0.47 -15.22 19.04
CA LEU A 534 1.44 -14.27 19.61
C LEU A 534 1.08 -12.82 19.32
N ASN A 535 0.53 -12.52 18.16
CA ASN A 535 -0.05 -11.21 17.85
C ASN A 535 -1.17 -10.85 18.84
N PHE A 536 -2.10 -11.78 19.09
CA PHE A 536 -3.09 -11.60 20.14
C PHE A 536 -2.46 -11.36 21.52
N VAL A 537 -1.46 -12.16 21.92
CA VAL A 537 -0.76 -12.02 23.21
C VAL A 537 -0.17 -10.62 23.36
N ALA A 538 0.55 -10.14 22.34
CA ALA A 538 1.19 -8.84 22.35
C ALA A 538 0.15 -7.71 22.52
N ASN A 539 -0.88 -7.71 21.71
CA ASN A 539 -1.92 -6.68 21.75
C ASN A 539 -2.77 -6.72 23.03
N ALA A 540 -3.11 -7.91 23.52
CA ALA A 540 -3.82 -8.04 24.77
C ALA A 540 -2.98 -7.56 25.97
N ALA A 541 -1.66 -7.75 25.95
CA ALA A 541 -0.77 -7.24 26.98
C ALA A 541 -0.59 -5.72 26.90
N GLN A 542 -0.42 -5.15 25.69
CA GLN A 542 -0.33 -3.70 25.48
C GLN A 542 -1.65 -3.02 25.89
N THR A 543 -2.77 -3.50 25.38
CA THR A 543 -4.10 -2.96 25.73
C THR A 543 -4.36 -3.06 27.23
N ALA A 544 -4.02 -4.17 27.88
CA ALA A 544 -4.15 -4.30 29.34
C ALA A 544 -3.33 -3.24 30.09
N ARG A 545 -2.13 -2.88 29.61
CA ARG A 545 -1.31 -1.82 30.21
C ARG A 545 -1.97 -0.46 30.09
N LEU A 546 -2.51 -0.13 28.92
CA LEU A 546 -3.16 1.16 28.65
C LEU A 546 -4.52 1.30 29.37
N TRP A 547 -5.25 0.19 29.54
CA TRP A 547 -6.58 0.19 30.17
C TRP A 547 -6.55 -0.01 31.69
N LYS A 548 -5.40 -0.28 32.28
CA LYS A 548 -5.27 -0.65 33.69
C LYS A 548 -5.94 0.32 34.66
N ASP A 549 -5.78 1.61 34.45
CA ASP A 549 -6.32 2.67 35.29
C ASP A 549 -7.67 3.21 34.79
N ILE A 550 -8.15 2.73 33.63
CA ILE A 550 -9.44 3.07 33.02
C ILE A 550 -10.49 2.03 33.42
N ASP A 551 -10.27 0.77 33.05
CA ASP A 551 -11.07 -0.39 33.42
C ASP A 551 -10.17 -1.58 33.76
N SER A 552 -9.88 -1.69 35.07
CA SER A 552 -9.02 -2.77 35.58
C SER A 552 -9.62 -4.17 35.36
N THR A 553 -10.94 -4.30 35.27
CA THR A 553 -11.57 -5.60 35.02
C THR A 553 -11.33 -6.06 33.60
N TYR A 554 -11.45 -5.15 32.64
CA TYR A 554 -11.10 -5.40 31.23
C TYR A 554 -9.62 -5.71 31.06
N ALA A 555 -8.76 -4.89 31.65
CA ALA A 555 -7.31 -5.10 31.65
C ALA A 555 -6.90 -6.47 32.22
N ASP A 556 -7.46 -6.85 33.37
CA ASP A 556 -7.19 -8.15 34.00
C ASP A 556 -7.66 -9.34 33.14
N LYS A 557 -8.84 -9.19 32.47
CA LYS A 557 -9.38 -10.21 31.56
C LYS A 557 -8.40 -10.43 30.39
N LEU A 558 -7.95 -9.36 29.75
CA LEU A 558 -7.01 -9.42 28.64
C LEU A 558 -5.67 -10.01 29.04
N LEU A 559 -5.06 -9.50 30.12
CA LEU A 559 -3.75 -9.98 30.59
C LEU A 559 -3.79 -11.45 31.02
N LYS A 560 -4.90 -11.89 31.62
CA LYS A 560 -5.08 -13.29 31.97
C LYS A 560 -5.08 -14.17 30.73
N GLN A 561 -5.85 -13.77 29.69
CA GLN A 561 -5.91 -14.55 28.45
C GLN A 561 -4.58 -14.49 27.70
N ALA A 562 -3.92 -13.33 27.64
CA ALA A 562 -2.58 -13.20 27.06
C ALA A 562 -1.59 -14.22 27.63
N LYS A 563 -1.54 -14.35 28.96
CA LYS A 563 -0.68 -15.33 29.63
C LYS A 563 -1.02 -16.78 29.26
N LEU A 564 -2.31 -17.12 29.19
CA LEU A 564 -2.75 -18.47 28.79
C LEU A 564 -2.38 -18.76 27.33
N SER A 565 -2.59 -17.79 26.45
CA SER A 565 -2.28 -17.89 25.03
C SER A 565 -0.76 -17.93 24.77
N TYR A 566 0.05 -17.21 25.54
CA TYR A 566 1.51 -17.30 25.47
C TYR A 566 2.04 -18.71 25.80
N GLU A 567 1.51 -19.33 26.86
CA GLU A 567 1.84 -20.72 27.19
C GLU A 567 1.33 -21.72 26.14
N ALA A 568 0.17 -21.45 25.53
CA ALA A 568 -0.33 -22.25 24.41
C ALA A 568 0.57 -22.13 23.15
N ALA A 569 1.06 -20.93 22.84
CA ALA A 569 2.04 -20.70 21.77
C ALA A 569 3.37 -21.43 22.05
N LYS A 570 3.87 -21.33 23.28
CA LYS A 570 5.09 -22.07 23.69
C LYS A 570 4.93 -23.59 23.59
N ALA A 571 3.71 -24.10 23.80
CA ALA A 571 3.41 -25.52 23.59
C ALA A 571 3.26 -25.89 22.10
N ASN A 572 3.03 -24.92 21.22
CA ASN A 572 2.89 -25.06 19.76
C ASN A 572 3.81 -24.06 19.02
N PRO A 573 5.14 -24.14 19.20
CA PRO A 573 6.04 -23.05 18.81
C PRO A 573 6.21 -22.90 17.29
N GLU A 574 5.74 -23.83 16.49
CA GLU A 574 5.92 -23.90 15.05
C GLU A 574 4.64 -24.33 14.34
N LEU A 575 3.48 -23.90 14.84
CA LEU A 575 2.19 -24.13 14.15
C LEU A 575 2.01 -23.02 13.13
N TYR A 576 2.64 -23.16 11.96
CA TYR A 576 2.68 -22.15 10.94
C TYR A 576 1.36 -21.99 10.18
N ALA A 577 1.07 -20.76 9.75
CA ALA A 577 0.03 -20.50 8.75
C ALA A 577 0.64 -20.68 7.35
N PRO A 578 -0.01 -21.47 6.46
CA PRO A 578 0.53 -21.71 5.12
C PRO A 578 0.55 -20.46 4.24
N LEU A 579 1.60 -20.27 3.45
CA LEU A 579 1.76 -19.13 2.53
C LEU A 579 0.78 -19.15 1.34
N ASP A 580 0.11 -20.27 1.07
CA ASP A 580 -0.71 -20.48 -0.12
C ASP A 580 -2.23 -20.58 0.14
N GLN A 581 -2.72 -19.93 1.20
CA GLN A 581 -4.12 -20.01 1.63
C GLN A 581 -4.95 -18.77 1.34
N ALA A 582 -4.85 -18.24 0.11
CA ALA A 582 -5.53 -17.02 -0.35
C ALA A 582 -6.80 -17.29 -1.18
N ILE A 583 -7.73 -18.09 -0.69
CA ILE A 583 -9.04 -18.30 -1.33
C ILE A 583 -10.12 -17.69 -0.45
N GLY A 584 -10.83 -16.69 -0.99
CA GLY A 584 -11.89 -15.96 -0.29
C GLY A 584 -11.37 -14.96 0.76
N GLY A 585 -10.04 -14.85 0.91
CA GLY A 585 -9.35 -13.95 1.80
C GLY A 585 -7.84 -14.07 1.66
N GLY A 586 -7.07 -13.03 1.98
CA GLY A 586 -5.61 -12.99 1.93
C GLY A 586 -4.95 -14.15 2.67
N ALA A 587 -3.77 -14.57 2.24
CA ALA A 587 -3.06 -15.72 2.86
C ALA A 587 -2.57 -15.35 4.26
N TYR A 588 -1.81 -14.28 4.36
CA TYR A 588 -1.13 -13.83 5.57
C TYR A 588 -0.38 -14.97 6.27
N GLY A 589 0.27 -15.80 5.46
CA GLY A 589 1.02 -16.95 5.94
C GLY A 589 2.36 -16.55 6.54
N ASP A 590 2.81 -17.29 7.54
CA ASP A 590 4.08 -17.05 8.21
C ASP A 590 4.79 -18.36 8.54
N THR A 591 6.09 -18.40 8.29
CA THR A 591 6.98 -19.53 8.56
C THR A 591 8.13 -19.18 9.51
N ASN A 592 8.17 -17.92 9.99
CA ASN A 592 9.09 -17.46 11.02
C ASN A 592 8.28 -16.75 12.12
N VAL A 593 8.22 -17.33 13.28
CA VAL A 593 7.45 -16.82 14.44
C VAL A 593 8.33 -16.44 15.63
N LYS A 594 9.65 -16.36 15.42
CA LYS A 594 10.59 -16.00 16.51
C LYS A 594 10.48 -14.54 16.88
N ASP A 595 10.24 -13.71 15.91
CA ASP A 595 9.99 -12.29 16.04
C ASP A 595 8.65 -12.03 16.75
N ASP A 596 7.61 -12.80 16.46
CA ASP A 596 6.34 -12.74 17.20
C ASP A 596 6.52 -13.12 18.67
N PHE A 597 7.28 -14.18 18.96
CA PHE A 597 7.61 -14.54 20.34
C PHE A 597 8.38 -13.43 21.05
N TYR A 598 9.32 -12.81 20.36
CA TYR A 598 10.07 -11.68 20.90
C TYR A 598 9.15 -10.51 21.22
N TRP A 599 8.30 -10.09 20.28
CA TRP A 599 7.34 -9.01 20.49
C TRP A 599 6.36 -9.32 21.64
N ALA A 600 5.76 -10.50 21.65
CA ALA A 600 4.86 -10.93 22.73
C ALA A 600 5.55 -10.92 24.10
N ALA A 601 6.81 -11.35 24.20
CA ALA A 601 7.58 -11.31 25.42
C ALA A 601 7.89 -9.86 25.86
N CYS A 602 8.18 -8.95 24.91
CA CYS A 602 8.38 -7.53 25.19
C CYS A 602 7.12 -6.90 25.79
N GLU A 603 5.95 -7.13 25.20
CA GLU A 603 4.68 -6.57 25.68
C GLU A 603 4.30 -7.14 27.05
N LEU A 604 4.47 -8.45 27.26
CA LEU A 604 4.23 -9.06 28.55
C LEU A 604 5.20 -8.54 29.61
N TYR A 605 6.47 -8.33 29.28
CA TYR A 605 7.44 -7.75 30.20
C TYR A 605 7.12 -6.30 30.52
N ALA A 606 6.83 -5.48 29.53
CA ALA A 606 6.44 -4.06 29.71
C ALA A 606 5.22 -3.94 30.63
N THR A 607 4.24 -4.84 30.50
CA THR A 607 2.99 -4.82 31.27
C THR A 607 3.16 -5.39 32.68
N THR A 608 3.87 -6.50 32.84
CA THR A 608 3.91 -7.25 34.11
C THR A 608 5.15 -6.99 34.93
N LYS A 609 6.26 -6.59 34.30
CA LYS A 609 7.60 -6.50 34.87
C LYS A 609 8.12 -7.84 35.45
N ASP A 610 7.54 -8.98 35.00
CA ASP A 610 7.96 -10.31 35.41
C ASP A 610 9.23 -10.70 34.66
N SER A 611 10.27 -11.01 35.42
CA SER A 611 11.60 -11.34 34.92
C SER A 611 11.66 -12.62 34.04
N SER A 612 10.62 -13.46 34.08
CA SER A 612 10.52 -14.62 33.19
C SER A 612 10.38 -14.19 31.73
N TYR A 613 9.56 -13.16 31.46
CA TYR A 613 9.41 -12.60 30.11
C TYR A 613 10.66 -11.85 29.64
N LEU A 614 11.38 -11.18 30.55
CA LEU A 614 12.69 -10.61 30.23
C LEU A 614 13.69 -11.70 29.81
N THR A 615 13.64 -12.85 30.46
CA THR A 615 14.49 -14.01 30.12
C THR A 615 14.11 -14.55 28.74
N ASP A 616 12.81 -14.74 28.49
CA ASP A 616 12.31 -15.18 27.20
C ASP A 616 12.73 -14.20 26.08
N MET A 617 12.49 -12.90 26.27
CA MET A 617 12.87 -11.83 25.34
C MET A 617 14.36 -11.85 25.00
N LYS A 618 15.24 -11.95 26.01
CA LYS A 618 16.70 -12.01 25.82
C LYS A 618 17.19 -13.31 25.18
N GLY A 619 16.32 -14.31 25.03
CA GLY A 619 16.60 -15.55 24.31
C GLY A 619 16.56 -15.43 22.80
N TYR A 620 15.97 -14.38 22.26
CA TYR A 620 15.83 -14.17 20.82
C TYR A 620 16.95 -13.30 20.22
N ALA A 621 17.32 -13.59 18.98
CA ALA A 621 18.39 -12.89 18.27
C ALA A 621 18.07 -11.41 18.02
N ASP A 622 16.77 -11.07 17.95
CA ASP A 622 16.25 -9.72 17.65
C ASP A 622 16.16 -8.82 18.89
N CYS A 623 16.56 -9.36 20.04
CA CYS A 623 16.48 -8.63 21.30
C CYS A 623 17.20 -7.28 21.21
N PHE A 624 16.44 -6.20 21.46
CA PHE A 624 16.87 -4.81 21.39
C PHE A 624 17.43 -4.37 20.03
N LYS A 625 16.94 -4.98 18.95
CA LYS A 625 17.31 -4.59 17.59
C LYS A 625 16.11 -4.04 16.83
N VAL A 626 16.39 -3.10 15.94
CA VAL A 626 15.52 -2.71 14.81
C VAL A 626 16.29 -3.08 13.55
N THR A 627 15.73 -3.99 12.77
CA THR A 627 16.31 -4.41 11.49
C THR A 627 16.12 -3.36 10.40
N THR A 628 16.87 -3.46 9.30
CA THR A 628 16.63 -2.73 8.05
C THR A 628 16.33 -3.68 6.89
N ASN A 629 16.28 -4.99 7.17
CA ASN A 629 15.87 -6.02 6.22
C ASN A 629 15.02 -7.05 6.97
N LEU A 630 13.84 -7.29 6.45
CA LEU A 630 12.91 -8.26 7.04
C LEU A 630 13.42 -9.70 6.85
N GLU A 631 13.16 -10.57 7.80
CA GLU A 631 13.55 -11.98 7.76
C GLU A 631 12.32 -12.89 7.91
N GLY A 632 12.10 -13.75 6.94
CA GLY A 632 10.98 -14.69 6.93
C GLY A 632 9.69 -14.12 6.35
N GLY A 633 8.65 -14.96 6.27
CA GLY A 633 7.35 -14.60 5.72
C GLY A 633 7.35 -14.29 4.22
N GLU A 634 6.32 -13.61 3.78
CA GLU A 634 6.13 -13.22 2.38
C GLU A 634 7.12 -12.14 1.92
N ASN A 635 7.57 -11.28 2.84
CA ASN A 635 8.43 -10.13 2.56
C ASN A 635 9.89 -10.36 2.98
N ASN A 636 10.35 -11.61 2.96
CA ASN A 636 11.73 -11.94 3.32
C ASN A 636 12.74 -11.20 2.43
N GLY A 637 13.63 -10.44 3.07
CA GLY A 637 14.65 -9.64 2.39
C GLY A 637 14.24 -8.21 2.04
N SER A 638 12.98 -7.81 2.28
CA SER A 638 12.51 -6.46 2.04
C SER A 638 13.25 -5.44 2.91
N PHE A 639 13.55 -4.27 2.33
CA PHE A 639 14.22 -3.17 3.03
C PHE A 639 13.23 -2.40 3.90
N SER A 640 12.98 -2.92 5.11
CA SER A 640 12.06 -2.31 6.07
C SER A 640 12.42 -2.68 7.50
N SER A 641 11.77 -2.01 8.45
CA SER A 641 11.96 -2.20 9.89
C SER A 641 11.06 -3.27 10.48
N PHE A 642 9.82 -3.33 10.03
CA PHE A 642 8.79 -4.26 10.47
C PHE A 642 7.61 -4.27 9.50
N ASN A 643 6.80 -5.30 9.57
CA ASN A 643 5.49 -5.40 8.96
C ASN A 643 4.65 -6.46 9.71
N TRP A 644 3.48 -6.86 9.18
CA TRP A 644 2.63 -7.88 9.80
C TRP A 644 3.30 -9.26 9.94
N GLY A 645 4.22 -9.61 9.04
CA GLY A 645 4.95 -10.89 9.02
C GLY A 645 6.38 -10.80 9.55
N ASN A 646 6.80 -9.62 10.07
CA ASN A 646 8.05 -9.45 10.80
C ASN A 646 7.88 -8.39 11.90
N THR A 647 7.65 -8.84 13.10
CA THR A 647 7.16 -8.07 14.24
C THR A 647 8.22 -7.67 15.26
N ALA A 648 9.49 -8.10 15.09
CA ALA A 648 10.56 -7.82 16.05
C ALA A 648 10.76 -6.32 16.33
N GLY A 649 10.63 -5.48 15.28
CA GLY A 649 10.72 -4.03 15.42
C GLY A 649 9.70 -3.46 16.39
N LEU A 650 8.46 -4.00 16.38
CA LEU A 650 7.37 -3.58 17.28
C LEU A 650 7.77 -3.81 18.74
N GLY A 651 8.29 -5.00 19.05
CA GLY A 651 8.78 -5.33 20.40
C GLY A 651 9.91 -4.39 20.86
N SER A 652 10.84 -4.07 19.96
CA SER A 652 11.94 -3.15 20.26
C SER A 652 11.44 -1.72 20.53
N LEU A 653 10.50 -1.21 19.74
CA LEU A 653 9.91 0.12 19.95
C LEU A 653 9.06 0.18 21.22
N THR A 654 8.31 -0.88 21.55
CA THR A 654 7.64 -1.02 22.85
C THR A 654 8.63 -0.92 24.01
N MET A 655 9.76 -1.61 23.92
CA MET A 655 10.77 -1.56 24.97
C MET A 655 11.46 -0.20 25.07
N TYR A 656 11.51 0.59 23.97
CA TYR A 656 11.99 1.95 24.04
C TYR A 656 11.05 2.86 24.84
N LEU A 657 9.76 2.78 24.63
CA LEU A 657 8.77 3.54 25.43
C LEU A 657 8.76 3.12 26.90
N ASN A 658 9.17 1.89 27.20
CA ASN A 658 9.26 1.33 28.55
C ASN A 658 10.73 1.16 29.03
N ARG A 659 11.66 1.97 28.52
CA ARG A 659 13.10 1.85 28.76
C ARG A 659 13.54 2.01 30.21
N ASP A 660 12.72 2.63 31.03
CA ASP A 660 12.93 2.82 32.47
C ASP A 660 12.99 1.50 33.26
N ILE A 661 12.40 0.42 32.71
CA ILE A 661 12.44 -0.93 33.32
C ILE A 661 13.62 -1.76 32.80
N LEU A 662 14.45 -1.26 31.88
CA LEU A 662 15.66 -1.90 31.39
C LEU A 662 16.90 -1.49 32.19
N ASP A 663 17.94 -2.31 32.18
CA ASP A 663 19.24 -1.81 32.62
C ASP A 663 19.84 -0.83 31.59
N ALA A 664 20.75 0.03 32.04
CA ALA A 664 21.31 1.09 31.22
C ALA A 664 22.05 0.59 29.96
N ALA A 665 22.59 -0.62 29.98
CA ALA A 665 23.30 -1.19 28.85
C ALA A 665 22.30 -1.66 27.77
N ASP A 666 21.21 -2.30 28.19
CA ASP A 666 20.14 -2.73 27.32
C ASP A 666 19.41 -1.54 26.67
N ALA A 667 19.06 -0.52 27.49
CA ALA A 667 18.45 0.72 27.02
C ALA A 667 19.35 1.45 25.99
N LYS A 668 20.66 1.46 26.23
CA LYS A 668 21.62 2.04 25.28
C LYS A 668 21.70 1.21 23.98
N THR A 669 21.77 -0.10 24.07
CA THR A 669 21.82 -1.00 22.90
C THR A 669 20.62 -0.78 22.01
N LEU A 670 19.43 -0.70 22.60
CA LEU A 670 18.18 -0.44 21.89
C LEU A 670 18.18 0.94 21.22
N SER A 671 18.53 2.00 21.94
CA SER A 671 18.58 3.36 21.40
C SER A 671 19.60 3.49 20.25
N ASP A 672 20.75 2.80 20.36
CA ASP A 672 21.76 2.80 19.30
C ASP A 672 21.27 2.01 18.07
N SER A 673 20.50 0.92 18.26
CA SER A 673 19.92 0.17 17.16
C SER A 673 18.88 0.99 16.39
N ILE A 674 17.97 1.68 17.09
CA ILE A 674 16.97 2.58 16.47
C ILE A 674 17.67 3.67 15.65
N LYS A 675 18.66 4.37 16.23
CA LYS A 675 19.42 5.41 15.52
C LYS A 675 20.11 4.86 14.27
N LYS A 676 20.75 3.69 14.39
CA LYS A 676 21.44 3.06 13.26
C LYS A 676 20.49 2.71 12.12
N ALA A 677 19.32 2.18 12.43
CA ALA A 677 18.31 1.88 11.40
C ALA A 677 17.82 3.19 10.75
N ALA A 678 17.50 4.21 11.54
CA ALA A 678 17.09 5.52 11.04
C ALA A 678 18.16 6.19 10.16
N ASP A 679 19.44 6.13 10.54
CA ASP A 679 20.54 6.63 9.71
C ASP A 679 20.63 5.89 8.37
N THR A 680 20.33 4.61 8.35
CA THR A 680 20.29 3.82 7.10
C THR A 680 19.14 4.27 6.19
N TYR A 681 17.98 4.58 6.76
CA TYR A 681 16.82 5.08 5.99
C TYR A 681 17.07 6.49 5.44
N ILE A 682 17.66 7.39 6.22
CA ILE A 682 18.07 8.72 5.74
C ILE A 682 19.07 8.62 4.59
N ALA A 683 20.08 7.76 4.73
CA ALA A 683 21.05 7.54 3.66
C ALA A 683 20.37 7.03 2.37
N LYS A 684 19.32 6.21 2.49
CA LYS A 684 18.54 5.76 1.35
C LYS A 684 17.72 6.90 0.74
N GLU A 685 17.10 7.76 1.50
CA GLU A 685 16.42 8.98 1.00
C GLU A 685 17.35 9.90 0.22
N GLU A 686 18.57 10.08 0.71
CA GLU A 686 19.59 10.89 0.02
C GLU A 686 20.03 10.26 -1.31
N GLU A 687 20.08 8.92 -1.38
CA GLU A 687 20.41 8.18 -2.58
C GLU A 687 19.29 8.24 -3.62
N GLN A 688 18.04 8.14 -3.21
CA GLN A 688 16.85 8.12 -4.07
C GLN A 688 16.52 9.51 -4.65
N GLY A 689 16.03 9.53 -5.89
CA GLY A 689 15.64 10.76 -6.58
C GLY A 689 14.43 11.45 -5.99
N TYR A 690 13.60 10.69 -5.31
CA TYR A 690 12.34 11.12 -4.73
C TYR A 690 12.33 11.08 -3.19
N GLY A 691 13.48 10.80 -2.57
CA GLY A 691 13.62 10.82 -1.12
C GLY A 691 12.85 9.70 -0.41
N ILE A 692 12.92 8.46 -0.93
CA ILE A 692 12.17 7.35 -0.35
C ILE A 692 13.05 6.59 0.64
N PRO A 693 12.64 6.36 1.89
CA PRO A 693 13.38 5.53 2.84
C PRO A 693 13.15 4.02 2.60
N TYR A 694 13.00 3.62 1.34
CA TYR A 694 12.68 2.26 0.92
C TYR A 694 13.39 1.93 -0.40
N GLN A 695 13.65 0.68 -0.64
CA GLN A 695 14.13 0.16 -1.93
C GLN A 695 13.48 -1.20 -2.18
N GLY A 696 13.32 -1.54 -3.45
CA GLY A 696 12.79 -2.84 -3.84
C GLY A 696 13.68 -4.01 -3.43
N ALA A 697 13.06 -5.18 -3.33
CA ALA A 697 13.72 -6.45 -3.07
C ALA A 697 13.47 -7.45 -4.22
N THR A 698 14.12 -8.60 -4.17
CA THR A 698 13.75 -9.73 -5.00
C THR A 698 12.76 -10.59 -4.23
N PHE A 699 11.56 -10.76 -4.77
CA PHE A 699 10.48 -11.51 -4.14
C PHE A 699 9.82 -12.50 -5.09
N THR A 700 9.04 -13.41 -4.53
CA THR A 700 8.24 -14.40 -5.24
C THR A 700 6.82 -14.42 -4.68
N ASP A 701 5.87 -14.80 -5.50
CA ASP A 701 4.48 -14.99 -5.08
C ASP A 701 3.93 -16.25 -5.77
N ALA A 702 3.88 -17.34 -5.02
CA ALA A 702 3.44 -18.64 -5.54
C ALA A 702 1.97 -18.65 -5.99
N ILE A 703 1.15 -17.76 -5.44
CA ILE A 703 -0.30 -17.69 -5.70
C ILE A 703 -0.57 -16.89 -6.96
N ASN A 704 -0.04 -15.68 -7.06
CA ASN A 704 -0.44 -14.72 -8.09
C ASN A 704 0.58 -14.61 -9.24
N LEU A 705 1.89 -14.82 -8.97
CA LEU A 705 2.92 -14.89 -10.02
C LEU A 705 3.12 -16.32 -10.52
N GLY A 706 3.05 -17.30 -9.62
CA GLY A 706 3.16 -18.72 -9.96
C GLY A 706 4.58 -19.15 -10.30
N TYR A 707 4.66 -20.10 -11.25
CA TYR A 707 5.89 -20.79 -11.63
C TYR A 707 6.19 -20.59 -13.11
N ASP A 708 7.46 -20.55 -13.46
CA ASP A 708 7.93 -20.54 -14.83
C ASP A 708 7.78 -21.94 -15.49
N ASP A 709 8.09 -22.05 -16.78
CA ASP A 709 7.99 -23.32 -17.53
C ASP A 709 8.95 -24.41 -17.01
N SER A 710 9.95 -24.07 -16.20
CA SER A 710 10.86 -25.02 -15.54
C SER A 710 10.34 -25.51 -14.19
N GLY A 711 9.27 -24.93 -13.69
CA GLY A 711 8.70 -25.20 -12.36
C GLY A 711 9.39 -24.44 -11.22
N LYS A 712 10.17 -23.40 -11.52
CA LYS A 712 10.74 -22.46 -10.53
C LYS A 712 9.75 -21.33 -10.29
N LEU A 713 9.62 -20.86 -9.04
CA LEU A 713 8.87 -19.65 -8.72
C LEU A 713 9.38 -18.47 -9.55
N ILE A 714 8.45 -17.69 -10.08
CA ILE A 714 8.79 -16.46 -10.79
C ILE A 714 9.34 -15.46 -9.79
N GLU A 715 10.56 -14.99 -10.03
CA GLU A 715 11.22 -13.97 -9.23
C GLU A 715 11.01 -12.59 -9.88
N VAL A 716 10.66 -11.60 -9.08
CA VAL A 716 10.54 -10.19 -9.47
C VAL A 716 11.48 -9.38 -8.61
N ASN A 717 12.15 -8.42 -9.23
CA ASN A 717 12.96 -7.44 -8.51
C ASN A 717 12.28 -6.08 -8.62
N GLY A 718 12.02 -5.45 -7.50
CA GLY A 718 11.38 -4.14 -7.43
C GLY A 718 10.50 -3.99 -6.18
N TYR A 719 9.51 -3.12 -6.26
CA TYR A 719 8.62 -2.81 -5.14
C TYR A 719 7.60 -3.94 -4.93
N GLU A 720 7.33 -4.24 -3.67
CA GLU A 720 6.40 -5.28 -3.26
C GLU A 720 5.00 -4.72 -3.05
N TRP A 721 4.01 -5.60 -2.99
CA TRP A 721 2.64 -5.24 -2.67
C TRP A 721 2.56 -4.53 -1.31
N GLY A 722 1.92 -3.35 -1.30
CA GLY A 722 1.86 -2.51 -0.10
C GLY A 722 3.12 -1.68 0.17
N SER A 723 3.88 -1.33 -0.87
CA SER A 723 5.16 -0.62 -0.78
C SER A 723 5.08 0.68 0.03
N ASN A 724 3.97 1.40 0.00
CA ASN A 724 3.78 2.61 0.81
C ASN A 724 3.83 2.31 2.32
N SER A 725 3.40 1.11 2.76
CA SER A 725 3.49 0.74 4.17
C SER A 725 4.93 0.64 4.66
N PHE A 726 5.85 0.16 3.83
CA PHE A 726 7.28 0.10 4.18
C PHE A 726 7.87 1.50 4.34
N VAL A 727 7.45 2.44 3.48
CA VAL A 727 7.85 3.85 3.58
C VAL A 727 7.46 4.44 4.92
N VAL A 728 6.19 4.33 5.32
CA VAL A 728 5.69 4.90 6.58
C VAL A 728 6.16 4.13 7.82
N ASN A 729 6.36 2.81 7.74
CA ASN A 729 6.95 2.02 8.84
C ASN A 729 8.40 2.43 9.11
N ASN A 730 9.20 2.69 8.08
CA ASN A 730 10.56 3.19 8.21
C ASN A 730 10.58 4.63 8.76
N ALA A 731 9.58 5.45 8.37
CA ALA A 731 9.39 6.79 8.93
C ALA A 731 9.12 6.76 10.45
N ILE A 732 8.38 5.79 10.97
CA ILE A 732 8.17 5.60 12.42
C ILE A 732 9.52 5.41 13.14
N VAL A 733 10.43 4.62 12.58
CA VAL A 733 11.76 4.41 13.19
C VAL A 733 12.59 5.69 13.19
N MET A 734 12.51 6.49 12.11
CA MET A 734 13.15 7.80 12.06
C MET A 734 12.54 8.75 13.10
N ALA A 735 11.23 8.71 13.32
CA ALA A 735 10.56 9.50 14.35
C ALA A 735 11.04 9.14 15.77
N TYR A 736 11.21 7.87 16.07
CA TYR A 736 11.82 7.44 17.34
C TYR A 736 13.28 7.88 17.47
N ALA A 737 14.05 7.90 16.40
CA ALA A 737 15.41 8.44 16.42
C ALA A 737 15.40 9.96 16.69
N TYR A 738 14.39 10.69 16.20
CA TYR A 738 14.17 12.08 16.57
C TYR A 738 13.85 12.23 18.07
N ASP A 739 12.98 11.39 18.62
CA ASP A 739 12.66 11.42 20.05
C ASP A 739 13.90 11.18 20.92
N ILE A 740 14.79 10.25 20.52
CA ILE A 740 16.04 9.94 21.21
C ILE A 740 17.02 11.12 21.18
N THR A 741 17.11 11.83 20.04
CA THR A 741 18.24 12.75 19.79
C THR A 741 17.85 14.20 19.71
N LYS A 742 16.59 14.47 19.33
CA LYS A 742 16.08 15.79 18.89
C LYS A 742 16.90 16.39 17.73
N ASP A 743 17.62 15.56 16.97
CA ASP A 743 18.31 15.98 15.75
C ASP A 743 17.30 16.12 14.61
N ALA A 744 17.22 17.33 14.05
CA ALA A 744 16.26 17.68 13.01
C ALA A 744 16.37 16.79 11.74
N LYS A 745 17.54 16.19 11.46
CA LYS A 745 17.71 15.32 10.31
C LYS A 745 16.71 14.15 10.28
N TYR A 746 16.32 13.63 11.46
CA TYR A 746 15.39 12.51 11.55
C TYR A 746 13.94 12.91 11.26
N ILE A 747 13.50 14.06 11.79
CA ILE A 747 12.15 14.55 11.47
C ILE A 747 12.08 15.09 10.03
N ASP A 748 13.18 15.59 9.47
CA ASP A 748 13.28 15.90 8.04
C ASP A 748 13.10 14.65 7.18
N GLY A 749 13.72 13.52 7.58
CA GLY A 749 13.51 12.23 6.92
C GLY A 749 12.04 11.78 7.00
N VAL A 750 11.41 11.87 8.18
CA VAL A 750 9.98 11.56 8.32
C VAL A 750 9.12 12.41 7.35
N SER A 751 9.40 13.71 7.26
CA SER A 751 8.69 14.60 6.34
C SER A 751 8.97 14.25 4.87
N THR A 752 10.20 13.90 4.53
CA THR A 752 10.61 13.50 3.18
C THR A 752 9.91 12.20 2.73
N ALA A 753 9.75 11.23 3.63
CA ALA A 753 8.96 10.03 3.38
C ALA A 753 7.50 10.38 3.02
N MET A 754 6.91 11.33 3.73
CA MET A 754 5.54 11.79 3.45
C MET A 754 5.45 12.63 2.18
N ASP A 755 6.51 13.34 1.78
CA ASP A 755 6.55 14.02 0.48
C ASP A 755 6.37 13.02 -0.68
N TYR A 756 6.96 11.84 -0.58
CA TYR A 756 6.74 10.76 -1.55
C TYR A 756 5.28 10.30 -1.57
N VAL A 757 4.69 10.05 -0.42
CA VAL A 757 3.30 9.60 -0.30
C VAL A 757 2.32 10.62 -0.89
N PHE A 758 2.58 11.91 -0.72
CA PHE A 758 1.72 13.01 -1.18
C PHE A 758 2.08 13.58 -2.56
N GLY A 759 2.93 12.92 -3.34
CA GLY A 759 3.10 13.27 -4.77
C GLY A 759 4.51 13.60 -5.25
N ARG A 760 5.50 13.76 -4.36
CA ARG A 760 6.91 13.84 -4.79
C ARG A 760 7.43 12.46 -5.18
N ASN A 761 6.85 11.87 -6.22
CA ASN A 761 7.16 10.53 -6.72
C ASN A 761 7.17 10.50 -8.24
N ALA A 762 7.57 9.38 -8.84
CA ALA A 762 7.66 9.25 -10.30
C ALA A 762 6.32 9.41 -11.00
N MET A 763 5.20 9.11 -10.31
CA MET A 763 3.84 9.24 -10.84
C MET A 763 3.28 10.66 -10.74
N ASP A 764 3.92 11.59 -10.00
CA ASP A 764 3.35 12.91 -9.64
C ASP A 764 1.96 12.79 -8.99
N PHE A 765 1.76 11.77 -8.16
CA PHE A 765 0.48 11.30 -7.69
C PHE A 765 0.46 11.14 -6.18
N SER A 766 -0.55 11.72 -5.52
CA SER A 766 -0.79 11.49 -4.10
C SER A 766 -1.51 10.16 -3.89
N TYR A 767 -0.90 9.26 -3.14
CA TYR A 767 -1.49 7.95 -2.82
C TYR A 767 -2.59 8.01 -1.75
N VAL A 768 -2.98 9.20 -1.32
CA VAL A 768 -3.98 9.41 -0.27
C VAL A 768 -5.24 10.05 -0.85
N THR A 769 -6.38 9.40 -0.63
CA THR A 769 -7.67 9.87 -1.13
C THR A 769 -8.00 11.28 -0.62
N GLY A 770 -8.48 12.16 -1.49
CA GLY A 770 -8.94 13.51 -1.15
C GLY A 770 -7.82 14.51 -0.80
N TYR A 771 -6.56 14.13 -0.81
CA TYR A 771 -5.43 14.99 -0.46
C TYR A 771 -4.42 15.09 -1.61
N GLY A 772 -4.25 16.30 -2.15
CA GLY A 772 -3.48 16.61 -3.34
C GLY A 772 -4.37 17.07 -4.50
N THR A 773 -3.77 17.59 -5.56
CA THR A 773 -4.47 17.97 -6.79
C THR A 773 -4.74 16.75 -7.69
N TYR A 774 -3.78 15.86 -7.74
CA TYR A 774 -3.85 14.58 -8.46
C TYR A 774 -3.62 13.46 -7.46
N HIS A 775 -4.69 12.83 -7.01
CA HIS A 775 -4.69 11.91 -5.89
C HIS A 775 -5.47 10.64 -6.19
N CYS A 776 -5.35 9.64 -5.33
CA CYS A 776 -6.13 8.41 -5.37
C CYS A 776 -7.64 8.71 -5.25
N GLU A 777 -8.42 8.25 -6.23
CA GLU A 777 -9.88 8.43 -6.29
C GLU A 777 -10.62 7.10 -6.19
N ASN A 778 -10.02 6.02 -6.70
CA ASN A 778 -10.66 4.72 -6.90
C ASN A 778 -9.89 3.57 -6.22
N PRO A 779 -9.65 3.62 -4.90
CA PRO A 779 -8.98 2.51 -4.22
C PRO A 779 -9.80 1.22 -4.34
N HIS A 780 -9.10 0.07 -4.42
CA HIS A 780 -9.77 -1.22 -4.48
C HIS A 780 -10.47 -1.54 -3.15
N HIS A 781 -11.79 -1.45 -3.16
CA HIS A 781 -12.64 -1.72 -2.01
C HIS A 781 -14.04 -2.13 -2.46
N ARG A 782 -14.66 -3.11 -1.80
CA ARG A 782 -15.98 -3.63 -2.22
C ARG A 782 -17.09 -2.59 -2.09
N PHE A 783 -17.07 -1.77 -1.07
CA PHE A 783 -18.10 -0.74 -0.88
C PHE A 783 -17.75 0.57 -1.60
N TRP A 784 -16.50 0.99 -1.68
CA TRP A 784 -16.08 2.21 -2.37
C TRP A 784 -15.78 1.93 -3.84
N SER A 785 -16.79 1.57 -4.60
CA SER A 785 -16.67 1.04 -5.96
C SER A 785 -17.42 1.85 -7.01
N HIS A 786 -17.52 3.18 -6.80
CA HIS A 786 -18.22 4.11 -7.68
C HIS A 786 -17.79 4.01 -9.15
N GLU A 787 -16.51 3.78 -9.41
CA GLU A 787 -15.98 3.62 -10.77
C GLU A 787 -16.70 2.51 -11.58
N LEU A 788 -17.18 1.48 -10.89
CA LEU A 788 -17.91 0.36 -11.51
C LEU A 788 -19.42 0.48 -11.41
N ASP A 789 -19.89 1.10 -10.34
CA ASP A 789 -21.31 1.21 -10.05
C ASP A 789 -21.59 2.55 -9.36
N SER A 790 -22.18 3.48 -10.09
CA SER A 790 -22.49 4.83 -9.60
C SER A 790 -23.50 4.86 -8.42
N THR A 791 -24.10 3.73 -8.06
CA THR A 791 -24.95 3.60 -6.86
C THR A 791 -24.12 3.32 -5.58
N PHE A 792 -22.83 3.07 -5.74
CA PHE A 792 -21.84 2.94 -4.66
C PHE A 792 -21.06 4.24 -4.50
N PRO A 793 -20.53 4.53 -3.30
CA PRO A 793 -19.76 5.74 -3.08
C PRO A 793 -18.32 5.64 -3.61
N TYR A 794 -17.71 6.84 -3.79
CA TYR A 794 -16.26 6.98 -3.77
C TYR A 794 -15.73 6.76 -2.35
N ALA A 795 -14.43 6.52 -2.23
CA ALA A 795 -13.77 6.47 -0.94
C ALA A 795 -13.87 7.80 -0.17
N PRO A 796 -13.86 7.80 1.17
CA PRO A 796 -13.67 9.00 1.97
C PRO A 796 -12.27 9.57 1.78
N SER A 797 -12.00 10.80 2.23
CA SER A 797 -10.64 11.33 2.26
C SER A 797 -9.79 10.66 3.35
N GLY A 798 -8.47 10.70 3.19
CA GLY A 798 -7.53 10.28 4.23
C GLY A 798 -7.15 8.80 4.19
N VAL A 799 -7.48 8.08 3.13
CA VAL A 799 -7.15 6.65 2.98
C VAL A 799 -5.93 6.50 2.08
N MET A 800 -4.88 5.87 2.58
CA MET A 800 -3.65 5.60 1.82
C MET A 800 -3.75 4.27 1.09
N SER A 801 -3.55 4.28 -0.23
CA SER A 801 -3.45 3.07 -1.06
C SER A 801 -2.08 2.39 -0.94
N GLY A 802 -2.02 1.11 -1.33
CA GLY A 802 -0.83 0.26 -1.22
C GLY A 802 0.40 0.77 -1.95
N GLY A 803 0.23 1.48 -3.05
CA GLY A 803 1.32 2.05 -3.83
C GLY A 803 1.87 1.14 -4.92
N ALA A 804 2.94 1.59 -5.54
CA ALA A 804 3.56 0.90 -6.67
C ALA A 804 4.00 -0.53 -6.31
N ASN A 805 3.73 -1.49 -7.23
CA ASN A 805 4.05 -2.90 -7.03
C ASN A 805 4.56 -3.53 -8.33
N SER A 806 5.84 -3.90 -8.34
CA SER A 806 6.52 -4.49 -9.49
C SER A 806 6.04 -5.89 -9.84
N GLY A 807 5.35 -6.55 -8.92
CA GLY A 807 4.71 -7.85 -9.15
C GLY A 807 3.54 -7.78 -10.13
N ILE A 808 2.88 -6.60 -10.23
CA ILE A 808 1.71 -6.38 -11.12
C ILE A 808 0.81 -7.64 -11.20
N GLN A 809 0.46 -8.19 -10.02
CA GLN A 809 -0.15 -9.53 -9.92
C GLN A 809 -1.55 -9.59 -10.53
N ASP A 810 -2.31 -8.49 -10.53
CA ASP A 810 -3.66 -8.50 -11.08
C ASP A 810 -3.71 -8.33 -12.60
N PRO A 811 -4.76 -8.88 -13.22
CA PRO A 811 -4.92 -8.79 -14.67
C PRO A 811 -5.18 -7.39 -15.18
N TYR A 812 -5.75 -6.50 -14.34
CA TYR A 812 -6.12 -5.15 -14.73
C TYR A 812 -4.88 -4.28 -14.91
N VAL A 813 -3.94 -4.30 -13.93
CA VAL A 813 -2.67 -3.59 -14.06
C VAL A 813 -1.86 -4.09 -15.26
N ARG A 814 -1.77 -5.42 -15.46
CA ARG A 814 -1.12 -5.99 -16.66
C ARG A 814 -1.83 -5.61 -17.95
N GLY A 815 -3.13 -5.34 -17.89
CA GLY A 815 -3.93 -4.85 -19.00
C GLY A 815 -3.48 -3.48 -19.53
N MET A 816 -2.75 -2.69 -18.75
CA MET A 816 -2.06 -1.47 -19.20
C MET A 816 -0.94 -1.73 -20.23
N GLY A 817 -0.69 -2.97 -20.57
CA GLY A 817 0.45 -3.37 -21.39
C GLY A 817 1.75 -3.49 -20.59
N TYR A 818 1.70 -3.43 -19.28
CA TYR A 818 2.85 -3.60 -18.41
C TYR A 818 3.34 -5.05 -18.47
N LYS A 819 4.64 -5.21 -18.65
CA LYS A 819 5.28 -6.52 -18.67
C LYS A 819 6.13 -6.68 -17.41
N LEU A 820 5.99 -7.81 -16.76
CA LEU A 820 6.71 -8.14 -15.53
C LEU A 820 8.21 -7.92 -15.70
N GLY A 821 8.82 -7.18 -14.77
CA GLY A 821 10.25 -6.89 -14.76
C GLY A 821 10.75 -5.90 -15.81
N THR A 822 9.87 -5.21 -16.54
CA THR A 822 10.28 -4.24 -17.59
C THR A 822 9.93 -2.79 -17.26
N LEU A 823 9.00 -2.56 -16.35
CA LEU A 823 8.62 -1.23 -15.91
C LEU A 823 9.42 -0.83 -14.67
N ALA A 824 9.77 0.43 -14.59
CA ALA A 824 10.42 0.98 -13.40
C ALA A 824 9.55 0.74 -12.15
N PRO A 825 10.13 0.34 -11.00
CA PRO A 825 9.37 0.02 -9.80
C PRO A 825 8.34 1.07 -9.40
N GLN A 826 8.69 2.36 -9.38
CA GLN A 826 7.78 3.45 -9.00
C GLN A 826 6.65 3.72 -10.01
N LEU A 827 6.72 3.17 -11.23
CA LEU A 827 5.70 3.36 -12.26
C LEU A 827 4.70 2.20 -12.34
N CYS A 828 4.86 1.18 -11.49
CA CYS A 828 3.98 0.00 -11.46
C CYS A 828 2.70 0.28 -10.64
N TYR A 829 1.90 1.26 -11.07
CA TYR A 829 0.69 1.70 -10.37
C TYR A 829 -0.37 2.19 -11.36
N ILE A 830 -1.62 2.03 -10.99
CA ILE A 830 -2.81 2.61 -11.65
C ILE A 830 -3.89 2.84 -10.61
N ASP A 831 -4.55 3.99 -10.66
CA ASP A 831 -5.71 4.30 -9.82
C ASP A 831 -6.99 3.75 -10.47
N SER A 832 -7.38 2.57 -10.05
CA SER A 832 -8.64 1.93 -10.44
C SER A 832 -9.07 0.93 -9.37
N VAL A 833 -10.38 0.85 -9.17
CA VAL A 833 -10.98 -0.11 -8.21
C VAL A 833 -10.74 -1.57 -8.61
N GLU A 834 -10.48 -1.86 -9.89
CA GLU A 834 -10.13 -3.21 -10.38
C GLU A 834 -8.66 -3.58 -10.13
N ALA A 835 -7.79 -2.61 -9.82
CA ALA A 835 -6.35 -2.80 -9.70
C ALA A 835 -5.93 -3.18 -8.26
N TRP A 836 -6.36 -4.36 -7.80
CA TRP A 836 -6.17 -4.77 -6.40
C TRP A 836 -4.71 -4.90 -5.97
N SER A 837 -3.79 -5.26 -6.84
CA SER A 837 -2.40 -5.48 -6.44
C SER A 837 -1.58 -4.21 -6.20
N VAL A 838 -2.08 -3.05 -6.60
CA VAL A 838 -1.40 -1.75 -6.49
C VAL A 838 -2.24 -0.70 -5.76
N ASN A 839 -3.58 -0.78 -5.87
CA ASN A 839 -4.50 0.26 -5.39
C ASN A 839 -5.39 -0.20 -4.22
N GLU A 840 -5.12 -1.36 -3.64
CA GLU A 840 -5.82 -1.81 -2.44
C GLU A 840 -5.52 -0.91 -1.25
N VAL A 841 -6.42 -0.90 -0.26
CA VAL A 841 -6.27 -0.24 1.03
C VAL A 841 -6.42 -1.28 2.14
N THR A 842 -5.68 -1.14 3.24
CA THR A 842 -5.77 -2.07 4.37
C THR A 842 -5.46 -1.37 5.69
N ILE A 843 -5.96 -1.95 6.78
CA ILE A 843 -5.80 -1.42 8.14
C ILE A 843 -4.33 -1.30 8.55
N ASN A 844 -3.48 -2.27 8.16
CA ASN A 844 -2.07 -2.29 8.53
C ASN A 844 -1.19 -1.30 7.74
N TRP A 845 -1.70 -0.70 6.66
CA TRP A 845 -1.03 0.40 5.94
C TRP A 845 -1.50 1.76 6.44
N ASN A 846 -2.77 1.86 6.79
CA ASN A 846 -3.39 3.10 7.23
C ASN A 846 -3.10 3.42 8.71
N SER A 847 -2.81 2.43 9.55
CA SER A 847 -2.38 2.68 10.94
C SER A 847 -1.02 3.38 11.03
N PRO A 848 0.05 2.97 10.34
CA PRO A 848 1.31 3.73 10.36
C PRO A 848 1.22 5.06 9.61
N PHE A 849 0.36 5.19 8.59
CA PHE A 849 0.08 6.48 7.98
C PHE A 849 -0.48 7.48 9.00
N ALA A 850 -1.52 7.10 9.74
CA ALA A 850 -2.09 7.93 10.81
C ALA A 850 -1.04 8.25 11.91
N TRP A 851 -0.19 7.29 12.27
CA TRP A 851 0.87 7.46 13.25
C TRP A 851 1.87 8.55 12.81
N VAL A 852 2.34 8.49 11.56
CA VAL A 852 3.31 9.45 11.02
C VAL A 852 2.71 10.85 10.88
N VAL A 853 1.45 10.96 10.42
CA VAL A 853 0.73 12.24 10.37
C VAL A 853 0.63 12.85 11.77
N SER A 854 0.20 12.05 12.78
CA SER A 854 0.12 12.51 14.16
C SER A 854 1.45 13.02 14.71
N PHE A 855 2.54 12.31 14.41
CA PHE A 855 3.89 12.71 14.82
C PHE A 855 4.29 14.07 14.21
N LEU A 856 4.09 14.25 12.90
CA LEU A 856 4.46 15.48 12.21
C LEU A 856 3.61 16.67 12.65
N GLU A 857 2.31 16.49 12.88
CA GLU A 857 1.45 17.55 13.43
C GLU A 857 1.94 18.06 14.79
N ASP A 858 2.42 17.17 15.64
CA ASP A 858 2.87 17.53 16.99
C ASP A 858 4.27 18.12 17.02
N GLU A 859 5.23 17.53 16.31
CA GLU A 859 6.64 17.84 16.44
C GLU A 859 7.15 18.85 15.40
N ALA A 860 6.66 18.79 14.15
CA ALA A 860 7.20 19.62 13.08
C ALA A 860 7.09 21.14 13.36
N PRO A 861 5.97 21.68 13.85
CA PRO A 861 5.86 23.11 14.15
C PRO A 861 6.83 23.62 15.20
N LEU A 862 7.40 22.72 16.02
CA LEU A 862 8.23 23.02 17.18
C LEU A 862 9.72 22.90 16.89
N VAL A 863 10.12 22.47 15.70
CA VAL A 863 11.53 22.33 15.33
C VAL A 863 12.19 23.69 15.26
N ASP A 864 13.20 23.88 16.12
CA ASP A 864 14.04 25.08 16.15
C ASP A 864 15.42 24.77 15.55
N ARG A 865 15.67 25.29 14.35
CA ARG A 865 16.95 25.07 13.64
C ARG A 865 18.07 25.98 14.12
N ASP A 866 17.77 27.02 14.95
CA ASP A 866 18.75 27.95 15.49
C ASP A 866 19.41 27.42 16.78
N THR A 867 18.85 26.37 17.39
CA THR A 867 19.41 25.74 18.58
C THR A 867 20.26 24.53 18.19
N PRO A 868 21.57 24.51 18.40
CA PRO A 868 22.38 23.28 18.19
C PRO A 868 21.85 22.16 19.07
N ALA A 869 21.73 20.93 18.50
CA ALA A 869 21.25 19.76 19.20
C ALA A 869 21.87 19.63 20.60
N THR A 870 21.05 19.64 21.64
CA THR A 870 21.51 19.54 23.03
C THR A 870 21.96 18.12 23.31
N THR A 871 23.25 17.89 23.37
CA THR A 871 23.82 16.71 24.02
C THR A 871 23.28 16.59 25.44
N ALA A 872 22.76 15.41 25.76
CA ALA A 872 22.16 15.07 27.05
C ALA A 872 22.95 15.66 28.26
N LYS A 873 22.22 16.36 29.09
CA LYS A 873 22.72 16.94 30.33
C LYS A 873 23.07 15.83 31.33
N THR A 874 24.34 15.50 31.47
CA THR A 874 24.87 14.94 32.69
C THR A 874 25.18 16.12 33.65
N THR A 875 24.41 16.21 34.72
CA THR A 875 24.66 17.11 35.84
C THR A 875 25.94 16.68 36.57
N GLU A 876 27.03 17.40 36.38
CA GLU A 876 28.04 17.64 37.40
C GLU A 876 28.65 19.02 37.20
N GLY A 877 28.70 19.79 38.27
CA GLY A 877 29.12 21.17 38.30
C GLY A 877 30.63 21.36 38.25
N GLY A 878 31.02 22.48 37.67
CA GLY A 878 32.28 23.10 38.04
C GLY A 878 33.09 23.73 36.91
N THR A 879 33.06 25.08 36.88
CA THR A 879 34.14 26.00 36.51
C THR A 879 34.62 26.06 35.04
N THR A 880 34.30 27.18 34.42
CA THR A 880 34.89 27.83 33.24
C THR A 880 36.40 27.70 33.17
N SER A 881 36.90 27.13 32.03
CA SER A 881 38.24 27.53 31.56
C SER A 881 38.28 27.30 30.03
N THR A 882 38.42 28.35 29.27
CA THR A 882 38.74 28.35 27.86
C THR A 882 40.12 27.74 27.64
N THR A 883 40.15 26.55 27.04
CA THR A 883 41.37 25.99 26.45
C THR A 883 41.02 25.35 25.10
N THR A 884 41.63 25.87 24.06
CA THR A 884 41.73 25.24 22.74
C THR A 884 42.37 23.85 22.91
N SER A 885 41.55 22.83 22.78
CA SER A 885 42.03 21.43 22.82
C SER A 885 42.41 21.02 21.39
N THR A 886 43.68 20.93 21.10
CA THR A 886 44.21 20.10 20.04
C THR A 886 43.96 18.63 20.44
N GLY A 887 43.04 17.97 19.81
CA GLY A 887 42.82 16.52 19.95
C GLY A 887 44.09 15.77 19.55
N THR A 888 44.42 14.70 20.21
CA THR A 888 45.50 13.77 19.82
C THR A 888 45.11 13.22 18.45
N ALA A 889 46.00 13.39 17.44
CA ALA A 889 45.74 12.89 16.08
C ALA A 889 45.56 11.35 16.09
N LEU A 890 44.50 10.87 15.49
CA LEU A 890 44.31 9.46 15.17
C LEU A 890 44.57 9.30 13.67
N TYR A 891 45.82 9.01 13.31
CA TYR A 891 46.23 8.92 11.92
C TYR A 891 45.46 7.82 11.22
N GLY A 892 44.92 8.11 10.06
CA GLY A 892 44.06 7.25 9.27
C GLY A 892 42.55 7.49 9.44
N ASP A 893 42.14 8.20 10.49
CA ASP A 893 40.74 8.59 10.75
C ASP A 893 40.46 9.96 10.13
N VAL A 894 40.23 9.96 8.82
CA VAL A 894 40.14 11.18 7.99
C VAL A 894 38.80 11.88 8.17
N ASP A 895 37.74 11.17 8.45
CA ASP A 895 36.41 11.74 8.70
C ASP A 895 36.19 12.13 10.17
N CYS A 896 37.15 11.81 11.05
CA CYS A 896 37.15 12.09 12.50
C CYS A 896 36.02 11.40 13.27
N ASN A 897 35.65 10.19 12.86
CA ASN A 897 34.62 9.40 13.55
C ASN A 897 35.16 8.51 14.69
N GLY A 898 36.49 8.51 14.89
CA GLY A 898 37.20 7.74 15.94
C GLY A 898 37.58 6.33 15.52
N LYS A 899 37.48 5.98 14.23
CA LYS A 899 37.83 4.70 13.65
C LYS A 899 38.65 4.91 12.38
N ILE A 900 39.41 3.90 11.98
CA ILE A 900 40.11 3.84 10.71
C ILE A 900 39.41 2.79 9.86
N GLU A 901 38.69 3.21 8.81
CA GLU A 901 37.84 2.32 8.01
C GLU A 901 37.83 2.72 6.53
N ILE A 902 37.07 2.00 5.72
CA ILE A 902 37.08 2.18 4.26
C ILE A 902 36.60 3.57 3.83
N ASN A 903 35.74 4.20 4.65
CA ASN A 903 35.21 5.55 4.38
C ASN A 903 36.34 6.60 4.42
N ASP A 904 37.37 6.41 5.23
CA ASP A 904 38.54 7.28 5.28
C ASP A 904 39.33 7.23 3.98
N ILE A 905 39.49 6.02 3.41
CA ILE A 905 40.10 5.87 2.09
C ILE A 905 39.29 6.58 1.03
N VAL A 906 37.96 6.40 1.04
CA VAL A 906 37.07 7.02 0.06
C VAL A 906 37.13 8.54 0.18
N LEU A 907 37.01 9.10 1.39
CA LEU A 907 37.08 10.53 1.63
C LEU A 907 38.43 11.10 1.20
N LEU A 908 39.53 10.45 1.60
CA LEU A 908 40.88 10.89 1.25
C LEU A 908 41.15 10.78 -0.24
N SER A 909 40.72 9.70 -0.89
CA SER A 909 40.88 9.51 -2.35
C SER A 909 40.17 10.60 -3.15
N ARG A 910 38.96 10.96 -2.77
CA ARG A 910 38.19 12.03 -3.40
C ARG A 910 38.84 13.40 -3.18
N TYR A 911 39.35 13.63 -1.97
CA TYR A 911 40.09 14.86 -1.68
C TYR A 911 41.38 15.00 -2.51
N VAL A 912 42.19 13.95 -2.56
CA VAL A 912 43.45 13.92 -3.39
C VAL A 912 43.15 14.05 -4.88
N ALA A 913 42.06 13.46 -5.36
CA ALA A 913 41.57 13.60 -6.73
C ALA A 913 40.97 14.99 -7.04
N GLN A 914 40.90 15.91 -6.05
CA GLN A 914 40.28 17.23 -6.19
C GLN A 914 38.82 17.15 -6.66
N ASP A 915 38.10 16.15 -6.19
CA ASP A 915 36.68 16.00 -6.47
C ASP A 915 35.87 17.11 -5.84
N ALA A 916 35.40 18.05 -6.65
CA ALA A 916 34.66 19.23 -6.21
C ALA A 916 33.27 18.88 -5.60
N THR A 917 32.81 17.65 -5.77
CA THR A 917 31.53 17.18 -5.23
C THR A 917 31.68 16.48 -3.88
N ALA A 918 32.92 16.21 -3.44
CA ALA A 918 33.19 15.59 -2.16
C ALA A 918 33.22 16.63 -1.04
N LYS A 919 32.69 16.26 0.14
CA LYS A 919 32.88 17.02 1.36
C LYS A 919 34.40 17.02 1.69
N ALA A 920 35.00 18.18 1.84
CA ALA A 920 36.42 18.27 2.24
C ALA A 920 36.59 17.72 3.67
N PRO A 921 37.71 17.02 3.98
CA PRO A 921 38.05 16.68 5.34
C PRO A 921 38.16 17.93 6.24
N THR A 922 37.84 17.77 7.50
CA THR A 922 38.02 18.85 8.51
C THR A 922 39.48 19.16 8.71
N ALA A 923 39.79 20.29 9.37
CA ALA A 923 41.19 20.61 9.70
C ALA A 923 41.87 19.50 10.52
N GLN A 924 41.13 18.84 11.43
CA GLN A 924 41.63 17.67 12.16
C GLN A 924 41.76 16.45 11.25
N GLY A 925 40.79 16.25 10.38
CA GLY A 925 40.81 15.14 9.38
C GLY A 925 42.00 15.24 8.42
N LEU A 926 42.42 16.45 8.02
CA LEU A 926 43.65 16.68 7.23
C LEU A 926 44.93 16.39 8.05
N ILE A 927 44.93 16.60 9.35
CA ILE A 927 46.04 16.21 10.22
C ILE A 927 46.09 14.67 10.32
N ASN A 928 44.94 14.03 10.50
CA ASN A 928 44.82 12.58 10.58
C ASN A 928 45.12 11.88 9.25
N ALA A 929 44.98 12.59 8.14
CA ALA A 929 45.20 12.08 6.78
C ALA A 929 46.68 11.92 6.41
N ASP A 930 47.62 12.67 7.00
CA ASP A 930 49.06 12.58 6.75
C ASP A 930 49.65 11.34 7.43
N CYS A 931 49.29 10.18 6.90
CA CYS A 931 49.60 8.87 7.47
C CYS A 931 51.09 8.48 7.26
N GLU A 932 51.76 9.07 6.28
CA GLU A 932 53.20 8.90 6.05
C GLU A 932 54.04 9.96 6.79
N ASN A 933 53.42 10.92 7.45
CA ASN A 933 54.04 12.01 8.19
C ASN A 933 55.08 12.75 7.34
N ASN A 934 54.78 12.96 6.06
CA ASN A 934 55.68 13.64 5.13
C ASN A 934 55.28 15.08 4.85
N GLY A 935 54.19 15.59 5.47
CA GLY A 935 53.63 16.93 5.35
C GLY A 935 52.88 17.17 4.04
N SER A 936 52.65 16.12 3.24
CA SER A 936 51.82 16.14 2.03
C SER A 936 50.66 15.19 2.21
N ILE A 937 49.53 15.51 1.61
CA ILE A 937 48.38 14.60 1.57
C ILE A 937 48.22 14.11 0.15
N ASP A 938 48.55 12.85 -0.11
CA ASP A 938 48.62 12.28 -1.46
C ASP A 938 48.23 10.76 -1.51
N ALA A 939 48.54 10.09 -2.64
CA ALA A 939 48.22 8.69 -2.82
C ALA A 939 49.02 7.73 -1.91
N GLY A 940 50.12 8.19 -1.30
CA GLY A 940 50.88 7.44 -0.34
C GLY A 940 50.08 7.23 0.94
N ASP A 941 49.42 8.27 1.42
CA ASP A 941 48.57 8.21 2.62
C ASP A 941 47.35 7.25 2.44
N ILE A 942 46.74 7.32 1.26
CA ILE A 942 45.66 6.39 0.90
C ILE A 942 46.17 4.94 0.97
N THR A 943 47.38 4.72 0.45
CA THR A 943 48.03 3.40 0.48
C THR A 943 48.33 2.96 1.90
N ALA A 944 48.77 3.88 2.76
CA ALA A 944 49.06 3.59 4.16
C ALA A 944 47.77 3.12 4.92
N ILE A 945 46.65 3.84 4.77
CA ILE A 945 45.38 3.44 5.35
C ILE A 945 44.92 2.10 4.77
N ALA A 946 45.02 1.89 3.44
CA ALA A 946 44.64 0.62 2.80
C ALA A 946 45.46 -0.57 3.32
N ARG A 947 46.76 -0.40 3.57
CA ARG A 947 47.61 -1.43 4.17
C ARG A 947 47.17 -1.78 5.60
N TYR A 948 46.81 -0.79 6.40
CA TYR A 948 46.28 -0.99 7.74
C TYR A 948 44.96 -1.81 7.69
N LEU A 949 44.03 -1.42 6.86
CA LEU A 949 42.76 -2.15 6.73
C LEU A 949 42.94 -3.55 6.17
N ALA A 950 43.97 -3.79 5.38
CA ALA A 950 44.34 -5.13 4.89
C ALA A 950 45.16 -5.95 5.92
N HIS A 951 45.33 -5.44 7.15
CA HIS A 951 46.16 -6.07 8.21
C HIS A 951 47.62 -6.31 7.77
N LEU A 952 48.18 -5.41 6.97
CA LEU A 952 49.55 -5.46 6.49
C LEU A 952 50.49 -4.52 7.28
N CYS A 953 49.94 -3.70 8.17
CA CYS A 953 50.67 -2.89 9.15
C CYS A 953 49.76 -2.60 10.36
N GLU A 954 50.33 -2.16 11.47
CA GLU A 954 49.62 -1.78 12.67
C GLU A 954 49.22 -0.30 12.67
N ALA A 955 48.19 0.10 13.45
CA ALA A 955 47.78 1.49 13.55
C ALA A 955 48.88 2.42 14.06
N SER A 956 49.82 1.89 14.84
CA SER A 956 51.00 2.61 15.31
C SER A 956 52.02 2.93 14.24
N GLU A 957 51.85 2.37 13.04
CA GLU A 957 52.70 2.63 11.90
C GLU A 957 52.14 3.74 10.97
N LEU A 958 50.97 4.27 11.30
CA LEU A 958 50.38 5.44 10.66
C LEU A 958 50.78 6.72 11.42
N GLY A 959 51.26 7.73 10.70
CA GLY A 959 51.69 9.02 11.24
C GLY A 959 53.14 9.03 11.78
N PRO A 960 53.46 9.96 12.66
CA PRO A 960 54.85 10.11 13.15
C PRO A 960 55.32 8.86 13.88
N GLN A 961 56.49 8.34 13.44
CA GLN A 961 57.19 7.19 14.02
C GLN A 961 58.03 7.66 15.22
#